data_ff3558a4114c4375bdcc596d89ae018e
#
_entry.id   ff3558a4114c4375bdcc596d89ae018e
#
_cell.length_a   1.000
_cell.length_b   1.000
_cell.length_c   1.000
_cell.angle_alpha   90.00
_cell.angle_beta   90.00
_cell.angle_gamma   90.00
#
_symmetry.space_group_name_H-M   'P 1'
#
loop_
_entity.id
_entity.type
_entity.pdbx_description
1 polymer ?
#
loop_
_entity_poly.entity_id
_entity_poly.type
_entity_poly.pdbx_seq_one_letter_code
_entity_poly.pdbx_strand_id
1 'polypeptide(L)'
;IRNLTRTPGIREQKVAWSPDGRWIAYVSDRTGEDEIYAMPQDGFGKEQQLTSGYKGFKFPPAWSPDSKKIAWADKDLNLWWEDVTEKKQVKIDHAEFNEITNYAWSPDNKWLAYDKNDENGNAVVYLYSVTDRKATAVTSAMTNSNGAQFDPEGKYLYYLSDRDFNEVLGNVDFEFANPKTTRVYVVTLNKDEPSPFKAQSDETEIKKTEPGKFAGEVNAATDTKSKGTAKKGEGKSAGADEDKDKDKDKDKKEKPVEVKVDLDGIQDRVVALPTEPAVIRAFAAAKGFLYYSTAPIQGLSGPVPGEDSAVHAFDLKERKEKTLIGDVERFALSFDGSKLLYQSEGAGRGAAHTYGIIDAKPSGEAKKVGDGALSLNGMRAEIDPPQEWKNVFNEVWRQERDYFYEASMNGVDWQKEHDKYAQLLPYVSDRSSLTYIMGEMIGDLSNSHTYVGGGDYPESHPTNVGLLGVDYELDAGSGMYRIKKIYPGENWDGALRSPLTEPGINVKEGDYLLAVNGRPLRAPQDPYELFVNTANETVTLTVNSKPSEDGSHNVPVKPINDEAGLREFNMIVTNRKKVDAATGGKVGYVYLPDMGAPGLNEFVKQYFPQIRKQGLIIDVRYNGGGFVDELIFERLRRILGEMDSSRNSQSSTVPPNVFHGSMVCITNHYAASDGDLFSYAFKQYKLGPLIGERTWGGVRGIRGNIALIDGGYITRPEFARYDLNSKWIIENHGVQPDIVVENRPEQIVSGKDPQLESAIQ
;
A
#
# COMPACT_ATOMS: atom_id res chain seq x y z
N ILE A 1 19.36 0.54 -23.94
CA ILE A 1 18.13 -0.23 -23.64
C ILE A 1 17.83 -1.10 -24.85
N ARG A 2 17.51 -2.38 -24.62
CA ARG A 2 17.26 -3.35 -25.67
C ARG A 2 16.18 -4.33 -25.19
N ASN A 3 15.18 -4.61 -26.05
CA ASN A 3 14.25 -5.71 -25.85
C ASN A 3 15.01 -7.03 -26.10
N LEU A 4 15.09 -7.92 -25.13
CA LEU A 4 15.86 -9.16 -25.19
C LEU A 4 15.03 -10.31 -25.75
N THR A 5 13.78 -10.45 -25.37
CA THR A 5 12.92 -11.60 -25.69
C THR A 5 12.24 -11.46 -27.06
N ARG A 6 11.81 -10.25 -27.43
CA ARG A 6 11.16 -9.93 -28.72
C ARG A 6 9.95 -10.82 -29.02
N THR A 7 9.12 -11.02 -28.03
CA THR A 7 7.94 -11.91 -28.04
C THR A 7 6.66 -11.09 -27.86
N PRO A 8 6.14 -10.42 -28.91
CA PRO A 8 4.86 -9.71 -28.82
C PRO A 8 3.75 -10.62 -28.31
N GLY A 9 2.89 -10.10 -27.44
CA GLY A 9 1.77 -10.87 -26.89
C GLY A 9 2.15 -11.98 -25.88
N ILE A 10 3.38 -12.03 -25.42
CA ILE A 10 3.84 -12.93 -24.35
C ILE A 10 4.20 -12.09 -23.13
N ARG A 11 3.70 -12.48 -21.97
CA ARG A 11 4.02 -11.82 -20.71
C ARG A 11 5.28 -12.42 -20.10
N GLU A 12 6.29 -11.58 -19.92
CA GLU A 12 7.56 -11.94 -19.29
C GLU A 12 7.80 -11.04 -18.08
N GLN A 13 8.00 -11.66 -16.93
CA GLN A 13 8.01 -10.98 -15.64
C GLN A 13 8.96 -11.64 -14.64
N LYS A 14 9.13 -11.03 -13.45
CA LYS A 14 9.86 -11.61 -12.32
C LYS A 14 11.30 -11.97 -12.69
N VAL A 15 12.01 -11.01 -13.25
CA VAL A 15 13.36 -11.18 -13.79
C VAL A 15 14.39 -11.30 -12.68
N ALA A 16 15.29 -12.28 -12.78
CA ALA A 16 16.42 -12.49 -11.88
C ALA A 16 17.72 -12.76 -12.64
N TRP A 17 18.76 -11.96 -12.38
CA TRP A 17 20.10 -12.18 -12.91
C TRP A 17 20.80 -13.34 -12.16
N SER A 18 21.51 -14.18 -12.91
CA SER A 18 22.42 -15.14 -12.27
C SER A 18 23.62 -14.42 -11.64
N PRO A 19 24.13 -14.90 -10.47
CA PRO A 19 25.27 -14.30 -9.81
C PRO A 19 26.55 -14.18 -10.66
N ASP A 20 26.75 -15.08 -11.61
CA ASP A 20 27.88 -15.03 -12.55
C ASP A 20 27.68 -14.01 -13.69
N GLY A 21 26.51 -13.35 -13.74
CA GLY A 21 26.16 -12.32 -14.71
C GLY A 21 25.89 -12.85 -16.13
N ARG A 22 25.81 -14.18 -16.34
CA ARG A 22 25.70 -14.77 -17.69
C ARG A 22 24.27 -15.02 -18.12
N TRP A 23 23.36 -15.25 -17.16
CA TRP A 23 21.99 -15.68 -17.39
C TRP A 23 20.99 -14.70 -16.79
N ILE A 24 19.84 -14.64 -17.40
CA ILE A 24 18.64 -13.98 -16.86
C ILE A 24 17.55 -15.05 -16.78
N ALA A 25 17.03 -15.31 -15.57
CA ALA A 25 15.83 -16.12 -15.38
C ALA A 25 14.60 -15.20 -15.30
N TYR A 26 13.47 -15.69 -15.77
CA TYR A 26 12.21 -14.97 -15.76
C TYR A 26 11.03 -15.93 -15.89
N VAL A 27 9.85 -15.48 -15.50
CA VAL A 27 8.60 -16.20 -15.70
C VAL A 27 7.98 -15.76 -17.02
N SER A 28 7.55 -16.72 -17.85
CA SER A 28 6.90 -16.49 -19.13
C SER A 28 5.68 -17.37 -19.32
N ASP A 29 4.63 -16.84 -19.89
CA ASP A 29 3.37 -17.54 -20.16
C ASP A 29 3.26 -18.09 -21.60
N ARG A 30 4.37 -18.13 -22.35
CA ARG A 30 4.40 -18.54 -23.77
C ARG A 30 3.87 -19.95 -24.06
N THR A 31 3.85 -20.83 -23.07
CA THR A 31 3.26 -22.18 -23.18
C THR A 31 1.78 -22.22 -22.84
N GLY A 32 1.19 -21.09 -22.49
CA GLY A 32 -0.17 -20.98 -21.99
C GLY A 32 -0.25 -20.96 -20.45
N GLU A 33 0.85 -21.33 -19.77
CA GLU A 33 0.98 -21.33 -18.31
C GLU A 33 2.28 -20.62 -17.90
N ASP A 34 2.33 -20.13 -16.66
CA ASP A 34 3.54 -19.54 -16.10
C ASP A 34 4.64 -20.59 -15.96
N GLU A 35 5.74 -20.44 -16.72
CA GLU A 35 6.92 -21.30 -16.62
C GLU A 35 8.18 -20.46 -16.46
N ILE A 36 9.19 -21.01 -15.78
CA ILE A 36 10.47 -20.34 -15.61
C ILE A 36 11.38 -20.66 -16.80
N TYR A 37 11.94 -19.62 -17.36
CA TYR A 37 12.92 -19.67 -18.45
C TYR A 37 14.23 -19.03 -18.01
N ALA A 38 15.31 -19.44 -18.63
CA ALA A 38 16.61 -18.77 -18.52
C ALA A 38 17.17 -18.50 -19.92
N MET A 39 17.70 -17.30 -20.13
CA MET A 39 18.34 -16.89 -21.38
C MET A 39 19.69 -16.24 -21.10
N PRO A 40 20.66 -16.32 -22.06
CA PRO A 40 21.90 -15.55 -21.95
C PRO A 40 21.60 -14.03 -21.85
N GLN A 41 22.32 -13.34 -20.99
CA GLN A 41 22.09 -11.92 -20.71
C GLN A 41 22.29 -11.00 -21.92
N ASP A 42 23.06 -11.43 -22.91
CA ASP A 42 23.28 -10.71 -24.17
C ASP A 42 22.14 -10.88 -25.18
N GLY A 43 21.22 -11.83 -24.95
CA GLY A 43 20.08 -12.13 -25.81
C GLY A 43 20.43 -12.84 -27.10
N PHE A 44 21.64 -13.41 -27.25
CA PHE A 44 22.08 -14.07 -28.47
C PHE A 44 22.20 -15.59 -28.39
N GLY A 45 21.99 -16.17 -27.23
CA GLY A 45 22.05 -17.62 -27.06
C GLY A 45 20.68 -18.30 -27.08
N LYS A 46 20.68 -19.62 -26.95
CA LYS A 46 19.47 -20.43 -26.89
C LYS A 46 18.86 -20.28 -25.49
N GLU A 47 17.63 -19.86 -25.45
CA GLU A 47 16.79 -19.86 -24.28
C GLU A 47 16.49 -21.29 -23.80
N GLN A 48 16.34 -21.46 -22.50
CA GLN A 48 16.06 -22.74 -21.87
C GLN A 48 14.82 -22.65 -21.00
N GLN A 49 13.85 -23.52 -21.24
CA GLN A 49 12.74 -23.72 -20.32
C GLN A 49 13.25 -24.59 -19.16
N LEU A 50 13.10 -24.08 -17.95
CA LEU A 50 13.54 -24.77 -16.72
C LEU A 50 12.40 -25.58 -16.10
N THR A 51 11.20 -25.02 -16.02
CA THR A 51 10.04 -25.67 -15.41
C THR A 51 8.99 -26.06 -16.45
N SER A 52 8.21 -27.11 -16.17
CA SER A 52 7.09 -27.54 -17.00
C SER A 52 6.11 -28.40 -16.21
N GLY A 53 4.84 -28.42 -16.67
CA GLY A 53 3.82 -29.36 -16.19
C GLY A 53 3.03 -28.92 -14.98
N TYR A 54 3.35 -27.82 -14.33
CA TYR A 54 2.50 -27.21 -13.31
C TYR A 54 1.59 -26.15 -13.95
N LYS A 55 0.32 -26.20 -13.63
CA LYS A 55 -0.67 -25.21 -14.04
C LYS A 55 -0.96 -24.29 -12.88
N GLY A 56 -0.54 -23.05 -12.98
CA GLY A 56 -0.78 -22.03 -11.98
C GLY A 56 0.36 -21.03 -11.87
N PHE A 57 0.12 -20.03 -11.04
CA PHE A 57 1.03 -18.90 -10.83
C PHE A 57 2.32 -19.32 -10.14
N LYS A 58 3.48 -18.85 -10.64
CA LYS A 58 4.80 -19.03 -10.04
C LYS A 58 5.35 -17.73 -9.49
N PHE A 59 5.95 -17.78 -8.31
CA PHE A 59 6.61 -16.64 -7.65
C PHE A 59 8.01 -16.39 -8.22
N PRO A 60 8.66 -15.23 -7.92
CA PRO A 60 9.95 -14.88 -8.50
C PRO A 60 11.03 -15.93 -8.28
N PRO A 61 11.81 -16.30 -9.33
CA PRO A 61 12.91 -17.22 -9.18
C PRO A 61 14.11 -16.60 -8.44
N ALA A 62 14.83 -17.39 -7.63
CA ALA A 62 16.05 -17.01 -6.92
C ALA A 62 17.23 -17.93 -7.25
N TRP A 63 18.28 -17.38 -7.85
CA TRP A 63 19.49 -18.12 -8.19
C TRP A 63 20.33 -18.49 -6.95
N SER A 64 20.91 -19.67 -6.97
CA SER A 64 22.00 -20.00 -6.04
C SER A 64 23.28 -19.22 -6.39
N PRO A 65 24.13 -18.87 -5.42
CA PRO A 65 25.37 -18.11 -5.64
C PRO A 65 26.32 -18.69 -6.69
N ASP A 66 26.31 -20.01 -6.89
CA ASP A 66 27.08 -20.69 -7.94
C ASP A 66 26.40 -20.71 -9.32
N SER A 67 25.24 -20.10 -9.45
CA SER A 67 24.43 -20.01 -10.69
C SER A 67 24.00 -21.38 -11.26
N LYS A 68 23.97 -22.45 -10.41
CA LYS A 68 23.62 -23.81 -10.86
C LYS A 68 22.23 -24.24 -10.43
N LYS A 69 21.64 -23.59 -9.45
CA LYS A 69 20.32 -23.91 -8.94
C LYS A 69 19.45 -22.69 -8.93
N ILE A 70 18.15 -22.93 -9.03
CA ILE A 70 17.13 -21.89 -8.92
C ILE A 70 16.06 -22.37 -7.93
N ALA A 71 15.67 -21.49 -6.98
CA ALA A 71 14.55 -21.74 -6.09
C ALA A 71 13.35 -20.93 -6.56
N TRP A 72 12.14 -21.47 -6.36
CA TRP A 72 10.89 -20.82 -6.72
C TRP A 72 9.73 -21.44 -5.95
N ALA A 73 8.66 -20.69 -5.79
CA ALA A 73 7.43 -21.15 -5.16
C ALA A 73 6.24 -21.06 -6.11
N ASP A 74 5.17 -21.79 -5.82
CA ASP A 74 3.95 -21.84 -6.60
C ASP A 74 2.71 -21.45 -5.80
N LYS A 75 1.59 -21.25 -6.49
CA LYS A 75 0.30 -20.89 -5.90
C LYS A 75 -0.30 -21.98 -5.04
N ASP A 76 0.09 -23.25 -5.24
CA ASP A 76 -0.29 -24.38 -4.41
C ASP A 76 0.56 -24.49 -3.13
N LEU A 77 1.16 -23.37 -2.70
CA LEU A 77 1.90 -23.23 -1.44
C LEU A 77 3.17 -24.09 -1.35
N ASN A 78 3.72 -24.54 -2.48
CA ASN A 78 4.95 -25.31 -2.48
C ASN A 78 6.16 -24.43 -2.73
N LEU A 79 7.28 -24.79 -2.10
CA LEU A 79 8.61 -24.26 -2.36
C LEU A 79 9.46 -25.33 -3.00
N TRP A 80 10.18 -24.98 -4.06
CA TRP A 80 10.98 -25.87 -4.88
C TRP A 80 12.39 -25.34 -5.08
N TRP A 81 13.32 -26.21 -5.42
CA TRP A 81 14.54 -25.82 -6.12
C TRP A 81 14.81 -26.80 -7.28
N GLU A 82 15.53 -26.32 -8.29
CA GLU A 82 15.90 -27.08 -9.48
C GLU A 82 17.39 -26.90 -9.79
N ASP A 83 18.06 -27.99 -10.19
CA ASP A 83 19.36 -27.91 -10.86
C ASP A 83 19.17 -27.53 -12.33
N VAL A 84 19.73 -26.38 -12.72
CA VAL A 84 19.52 -25.79 -14.05
C VAL A 84 20.10 -26.66 -15.16
N THR A 85 21.13 -27.45 -14.88
CA THR A 85 21.80 -28.34 -15.87
C THR A 85 21.09 -29.67 -15.97
N GLU A 86 20.83 -30.28 -14.81
CA GLU A 86 20.22 -31.63 -14.75
C GLU A 86 18.70 -31.58 -14.90
N LYS A 87 18.09 -30.41 -14.75
CA LYS A 87 16.64 -30.19 -14.73
C LYS A 87 15.92 -31.08 -13.72
N LYS A 88 16.54 -31.22 -12.56
CA LYS A 88 16.04 -32.05 -11.48
C LYS A 88 15.39 -31.15 -10.44
N GLN A 89 14.08 -31.25 -10.33
CA GLN A 89 13.28 -30.55 -9.34
C GLN A 89 13.23 -31.28 -8.01
N VAL A 90 13.29 -30.53 -6.92
CA VAL A 90 13.16 -31.06 -5.55
C VAL A 90 12.21 -30.14 -4.80
N LYS A 91 11.14 -30.72 -4.24
CA LYS A 91 10.24 -30.04 -3.32
C LYS A 91 10.96 -29.85 -1.98
N ILE A 92 11.00 -28.60 -1.53
CA ILE A 92 11.62 -28.21 -0.26
C ILE A 92 10.61 -28.32 0.87
N ASP A 93 9.44 -27.66 0.69
CA ASP A 93 8.40 -27.58 1.72
C ASP A 93 7.03 -27.32 1.08
N HIS A 94 6.01 -27.34 1.93
CA HIS A 94 4.64 -26.95 1.65
C HIS A 94 4.13 -26.13 2.82
N ALA A 95 3.55 -24.96 2.52
CA ALA A 95 2.88 -24.15 3.53
C ALA A 95 1.40 -24.55 3.63
N GLU A 96 0.79 -24.32 4.79
CA GLU A 96 -0.61 -24.68 5.05
C GLU A 96 -1.51 -23.42 5.04
N PHE A 97 -0.96 -22.24 5.32
CA PHE A 97 -1.75 -21.04 5.64
C PHE A 97 -1.57 -19.89 4.66
N ASN A 98 -0.42 -19.77 3.99
CA ASN A 98 -0.17 -18.69 3.02
C ASN A 98 0.97 -19.04 2.08
N GLU A 99 1.11 -18.29 0.98
CA GLU A 99 2.16 -18.45 -0.01
C GLU A 99 3.56 -18.21 0.59
N ILE A 100 4.55 -19.00 0.16
CA ILE A 100 5.97 -18.79 0.47
C ILE A 100 6.51 -17.80 -0.56
N THR A 101 6.87 -16.60 -0.15
CA THR A 101 7.32 -15.55 -1.07
C THR A 101 8.76 -15.09 -0.83
N ASN A 102 9.33 -15.42 0.33
CA ASN A 102 10.70 -15.04 0.68
C ASN A 102 11.56 -16.30 0.82
N TYR A 103 12.62 -16.37 0.03
CA TYR A 103 13.62 -17.45 0.07
C TYR A 103 14.98 -16.95 -0.42
N ALA A 104 16.04 -17.35 0.26
CA ALA A 104 17.41 -16.93 -0.02
C ALA A 104 18.41 -18.08 0.16
N TRP A 105 19.34 -18.20 -0.77
CA TRP A 105 20.42 -19.19 -0.72
C TRP A 105 21.55 -18.77 0.21
N SER A 106 22.16 -19.76 0.89
CA SER A 106 23.43 -19.53 1.59
C SER A 106 24.59 -19.33 0.60
N PRO A 107 25.65 -18.58 1.01
CA PRO A 107 26.81 -18.34 0.14
C PRO A 107 27.52 -19.59 -0.37
N ASP A 108 27.39 -20.72 0.33
CA ASP A 108 27.98 -22.02 -0.04
C ASP A 108 27.01 -22.95 -0.80
N ASN A 109 25.81 -22.50 -1.12
CA ASN A 109 24.75 -23.24 -1.85
C ASN A 109 24.22 -24.49 -1.15
N LYS A 110 24.50 -24.66 0.17
CA LYS A 110 24.09 -25.85 0.94
C LYS A 110 22.82 -25.64 1.74
N TRP A 111 22.39 -24.40 1.94
CA TRP A 111 21.21 -24.04 2.72
C TRP A 111 20.31 -23.09 1.94
N LEU A 112 19.02 -23.18 2.21
CA LEU A 112 18.01 -22.21 1.79
C LEU A 112 17.27 -21.70 3.04
N ALA A 113 17.27 -20.39 3.25
CA ALA A 113 16.42 -19.74 4.24
C ALA A 113 15.11 -19.34 3.59
N TYR A 114 13.99 -19.48 4.28
CA TYR A 114 12.67 -19.06 3.82
C TYR A 114 11.76 -18.82 5.02
N ASP A 115 10.62 -18.20 4.80
CA ASP A 115 9.59 -18.06 5.83
C ASP A 115 8.24 -18.60 5.34
N LYS A 116 7.43 -19.07 6.27
CA LYS A 116 6.04 -19.45 6.06
C LYS A 116 5.22 -19.18 7.32
N ASN A 117 3.93 -18.88 7.13
CA ASN A 117 3.04 -18.57 8.25
C ASN A 117 2.68 -19.83 9.05
N ASP A 118 2.55 -19.62 10.36
CA ASP A 118 1.99 -20.59 11.30
C ASP A 118 0.48 -20.36 11.47
N GLU A 119 -0.21 -21.22 12.20
CA GLU A 119 -1.65 -21.17 12.48
C GLU A 119 -2.12 -19.82 13.05
N ASN A 120 -1.29 -19.16 13.84
CA ASN A 120 -1.60 -17.83 14.42
C ASN A 120 -1.38 -16.65 13.47
N GLY A 121 -1.01 -16.91 12.21
CA GLY A 121 -0.74 -15.90 11.19
C GLY A 121 0.66 -15.30 11.21
N ASN A 122 1.48 -15.57 12.22
CA ASN A 122 2.86 -15.09 12.26
C ASN A 122 3.75 -15.90 11.31
N ALA A 123 4.61 -15.22 10.59
CA ALA A 123 5.64 -15.85 9.78
C ALA A 123 6.78 -16.38 10.67
N VAL A 124 7.25 -17.57 10.34
CA VAL A 124 8.36 -18.29 10.99
C VAL A 124 9.46 -18.54 9.98
N VAL A 125 10.70 -18.19 10.34
CA VAL A 125 11.88 -18.42 9.50
C VAL A 125 12.37 -19.84 9.65
N TYR A 126 12.64 -20.49 8.53
CA TYR A 126 13.18 -21.85 8.41
C TYR A 126 14.52 -21.86 7.69
N LEU A 127 15.37 -22.84 8.03
CA LEU A 127 16.54 -23.24 7.28
C LEU A 127 16.36 -24.65 6.72
N TYR A 128 16.49 -24.79 5.41
CA TYR A 128 16.48 -26.07 4.72
C TYR A 128 17.90 -26.50 4.34
N SER A 129 18.34 -27.67 4.80
CA SER A 129 19.59 -28.31 4.36
C SER A 129 19.38 -29.01 3.02
N VAL A 130 20.11 -28.57 2.00
CA VAL A 130 20.06 -29.18 0.66
C VAL A 130 20.60 -30.62 0.70
N THR A 131 21.58 -30.89 1.56
CA THR A 131 22.21 -32.23 1.72
C THR A 131 21.30 -33.19 2.46
N ASP A 132 20.76 -32.74 3.62
CA ASP A 132 19.95 -33.62 4.50
C ASP A 132 18.48 -33.64 4.09
N ARG A 133 18.07 -32.71 3.21
CA ARG A 133 16.68 -32.53 2.75
C ARG A 133 15.70 -32.32 3.90
N LYS A 134 16.09 -31.51 4.87
CA LYS A 134 15.32 -31.26 6.08
C LYS A 134 15.24 -29.77 6.34
N ALA A 135 14.04 -29.30 6.64
CA ALA A 135 13.76 -27.96 7.12
C ALA A 135 13.72 -27.92 8.66
N THR A 136 14.25 -26.87 9.25
CA THR A 136 14.25 -26.63 10.70
C THR A 136 13.92 -25.18 10.98
N ALA A 137 12.99 -24.92 11.94
CA ALA A 137 12.60 -23.59 12.33
C ALA A 137 13.73 -22.86 13.08
N VAL A 138 14.02 -21.64 12.70
CA VAL A 138 15.00 -20.75 13.32
C VAL A 138 14.34 -19.78 14.30
N THR A 139 13.10 -19.41 14.04
CA THR A 139 12.29 -18.56 14.92
C THR A 139 11.06 -19.32 15.40
N SER A 140 10.38 -18.79 16.41
CA SER A 140 9.11 -19.34 16.89
C SER A 140 7.93 -18.52 16.39
N ALA A 141 6.74 -19.13 16.35
CA ALA A 141 5.50 -18.46 16.00
C ALA A 141 5.02 -17.43 17.05
N MET A 142 5.73 -17.27 18.15
CA MET A 142 5.43 -16.22 19.16
C MET A 142 5.77 -14.80 18.67
N THR A 143 6.53 -14.69 17.57
CA THR A 143 6.88 -13.40 16.95
C THR A 143 6.79 -13.53 15.44
N ASN A 144 6.25 -12.51 14.78
CA ASN A 144 6.26 -12.43 13.32
C ASN A 144 7.68 -12.17 12.82
N SER A 145 8.25 -13.12 12.06
CA SER A 145 9.64 -13.06 11.60
C SER A 145 9.74 -13.52 10.14
N ASN A 146 10.28 -12.65 9.27
CA ASN A 146 10.27 -12.90 7.82
C ASN A 146 11.50 -12.33 7.10
N GLY A 147 11.58 -12.58 5.78
CA GLY A 147 12.56 -11.98 4.89
C GLY A 147 14.00 -12.40 5.16
N ALA A 148 14.26 -13.64 5.60
CA ALA A 148 15.58 -14.08 6.00
C ALA A 148 16.64 -14.01 4.89
N GLN A 149 17.84 -13.52 5.21
CA GLN A 149 18.99 -13.42 4.31
C GLN A 149 20.29 -13.81 5.01
N PHE A 150 21.15 -14.54 4.32
CA PHE A 150 22.45 -14.90 4.83
C PHE A 150 23.44 -13.74 4.78
N ASP A 151 24.32 -13.69 5.78
CA ASP A 151 25.56 -12.93 5.73
C ASP A 151 26.45 -13.45 4.58
N PRO A 152 27.03 -12.57 3.73
CA PRO A 152 27.93 -13.00 2.66
C PRO A 152 29.14 -13.82 3.12
N GLU A 153 29.59 -13.67 4.36
CA GLU A 153 30.67 -14.45 4.97
C GLU A 153 30.17 -15.78 5.59
N GLY A 154 28.84 -16.04 5.61
CA GLY A 154 28.24 -17.27 6.08
C GLY A 154 28.24 -17.47 7.60
N LYS A 155 28.38 -16.40 8.37
CA LYS A 155 28.42 -16.43 9.84
C LYS A 155 27.07 -16.23 10.49
N TYR A 156 26.22 -15.42 9.85
CA TYR A 156 24.97 -14.92 10.40
C TYR A 156 23.80 -15.15 9.43
N LEU A 157 22.61 -15.23 10.00
CA LEU A 157 21.36 -15.09 9.27
C LEU A 157 20.65 -13.85 9.80
N TYR A 158 20.27 -12.93 8.90
CA TYR A 158 19.50 -11.75 9.20
C TYR A 158 18.04 -11.97 8.83
N TYR A 159 17.13 -11.37 9.58
CA TYR A 159 15.70 -11.38 9.27
C TYR A 159 15.00 -10.19 9.93
N LEU A 160 13.83 -9.84 9.41
CA LEU A 160 12.95 -8.85 10.04
C LEU A 160 12.10 -9.52 11.11
N SER A 161 11.88 -8.86 12.22
CA SER A 161 10.94 -9.35 13.22
C SER A 161 10.25 -8.21 13.97
N ASP A 162 8.96 -8.44 14.27
CA ASP A 162 8.10 -7.53 15.02
C ASP A 162 8.12 -7.93 16.50
N ARG A 163 9.06 -7.36 17.25
CA ARG A 163 9.29 -7.65 18.67
C ARG A 163 9.36 -6.42 19.54
N ASP A 164 9.30 -5.25 18.93
CA ASP A 164 9.41 -3.98 19.61
C ASP A 164 8.03 -3.35 19.74
N PHE A 165 7.56 -3.21 20.97
CA PHE A 165 6.25 -2.64 21.26
C PHE A 165 6.46 -1.35 22.03
N ASN A 166 6.05 -0.24 21.43
CA ASN A 166 6.10 1.10 22.02
C ASN A 166 4.74 1.75 21.77
N GLU A 167 3.85 1.59 22.75
CA GLU A 167 2.45 1.92 22.65
C GLU A 167 2.23 3.43 22.56
N VAL A 168 1.37 3.82 21.64
CA VAL A 168 0.84 5.18 21.52
C VAL A 168 -0.63 5.16 21.89
N LEU A 169 -1.04 6.04 22.80
CA LEU A 169 -2.43 6.16 23.23
C LEU A 169 -3.19 7.17 22.39
N GLY A 170 -4.44 6.85 22.05
CA GLY A 170 -5.35 7.76 21.35
C GLY A 170 -5.83 8.91 22.24
N ASN A 171 -5.97 10.11 21.68
CA ASN A 171 -6.48 11.28 22.41
C ASN A 171 -8.01 11.33 22.49
N VAL A 172 -8.70 10.73 21.53
CA VAL A 172 -10.17 10.75 21.44
C VAL A 172 -10.78 9.55 22.13
N ASP A 173 -10.14 8.41 21.99
CA ASP A 173 -10.57 7.15 22.60
C ASP A 173 -9.38 6.50 23.32
N PHE A 174 -9.66 5.79 24.44
CA PHE A 174 -8.63 5.11 25.22
C PHE A 174 -8.28 3.77 24.55
N GLU A 175 -7.54 3.86 23.48
CA GLU A 175 -7.03 2.78 22.66
C GLU A 175 -5.52 2.96 22.46
N PHE A 176 -4.82 1.87 22.20
CA PHE A 176 -3.40 1.91 21.90
C PHE A 176 -3.09 1.37 20.51
N ALA A 177 -1.99 1.83 19.96
CA ALA A 177 -1.42 1.31 18.73
C ALA A 177 0.09 1.15 18.88
N ASN A 178 0.67 0.18 18.15
CA ASN A 178 2.11 -0.03 18.06
C ASN A 178 2.56 0.29 16.62
N PRO A 179 2.85 1.55 16.30
CA PRO A 179 3.08 1.97 14.91
C PRO A 179 4.42 1.53 14.32
N LYS A 180 5.42 1.22 15.16
CA LYS A 180 6.77 0.80 14.74
C LYS A 180 7.21 -0.40 15.57
N THR A 181 7.14 -1.58 14.99
CA THR A 181 7.40 -2.84 15.68
C THR A 181 8.61 -3.60 15.14
N THR A 182 9.12 -3.20 13.96
CA THR A 182 10.07 -4.00 13.18
C THR A 182 11.50 -3.53 13.36
N ARG A 183 12.40 -4.49 13.60
CA ARG A 183 13.86 -4.32 13.45
C ARG A 183 14.45 -5.45 12.61
N VAL A 184 15.70 -5.27 12.21
CA VAL A 184 16.52 -6.38 11.74
C VAL A 184 17.09 -7.13 12.93
N TYR A 185 16.92 -8.45 12.93
CA TYR A 185 17.51 -9.35 13.91
C TYR A 185 18.58 -10.21 13.26
N VAL A 186 19.53 -10.65 14.08
CA VAL A 186 20.72 -11.40 13.68
C VAL A 186 20.78 -12.65 14.51
N VAL A 187 20.89 -13.81 13.87
CA VAL A 187 21.19 -15.08 14.54
C VAL A 187 22.56 -15.58 14.13
N THR A 188 23.40 -16.00 15.09
CA THR A 188 24.67 -16.65 14.79
C THR A 188 24.40 -18.08 14.33
N LEU A 189 24.88 -18.44 13.13
CA LEU A 189 24.67 -19.78 12.55
C LEU A 189 25.48 -20.84 13.30
N ASN A 190 26.72 -20.54 13.65
CA ASN A 190 27.56 -21.40 14.46
C ASN A 190 27.52 -20.96 15.93
N LYS A 191 27.43 -21.90 16.87
CA LYS A 191 27.41 -21.62 18.32
C LYS A 191 28.69 -20.98 18.85
N ASP A 192 29.82 -21.20 18.18
CA ASP A 192 31.13 -20.63 18.56
C ASP A 192 31.36 -19.24 17.93
N GLU A 193 30.49 -18.82 16.99
CA GLU A 193 30.58 -17.49 16.38
C GLU A 193 30.12 -16.41 17.36
N PRO A 194 30.97 -15.39 17.64
CA PRO A 194 30.57 -14.33 18.56
C PRO A 194 29.46 -13.47 17.98
N SER A 195 28.62 -12.92 18.85
CA SER A 195 27.66 -11.88 18.46
C SER A 195 28.36 -10.73 17.72
N PRO A 196 27.84 -10.21 16.61
CA PRO A 196 28.40 -9.05 15.91
C PRO A 196 28.35 -7.79 16.78
N PHE A 197 27.53 -7.80 17.84
CA PHE A 197 27.33 -6.67 18.74
C PHE A 197 27.85 -6.92 20.17
N LYS A 198 28.76 -7.90 20.36
CA LYS A 198 29.41 -8.10 21.68
C LYS A 198 30.04 -6.78 22.17
N ALA A 199 30.13 -6.63 23.47
CA ALA A 199 30.83 -5.48 24.08
C ALA A 199 32.22 -5.34 23.51
N GLN A 200 32.60 -4.11 23.20
CA GLN A 200 33.97 -3.75 22.76
C GLN A 200 34.70 -3.13 23.93
N SER A 201 35.96 -3.53 24.13
CA SER A 201 36.87 -2.87 25.06
C SER A 201 37.58 -1.72 24.34
N ASP A 202 37.76 -0.61 25.01
CA ASP A 202 38.59 0.51 24.57
C ASP A 202 40.09 0.26 24.88
N GLU A 203 40.43 -0.87 25.50
CA GLU A 203 41.81 -1.28 25.73
C GLU A 203 42.50 -1.60 24.40
N THR A 204 43.62 -0.92 24.14
CA THR A 204 44.50 -1.22 23.00
C THR A 204 45.38 -2.39 23.32
N GLU A 205 45.39 -3.43 22.50
CA GLU A 205 46.40 -4.49 22.60
C GLU A 205 47.80 -3.88 22.40
N ILE A 206 48.59 -3.82 23.47
CA ILE A 206 49.99 -3.51 23.35
C ILE A 206 50.64 -4.69 22.63
N LYS A 207 51.10 -4.49 21.40
CA LYS A 207 51.91 -5.47 20.70
C LYS A 207 53.06 -5.88 21.64
N LYS A 208 53.05 -7.14 22.09
CA LYS A 208 54.17 -7.71 22.86
C LYS A 208 55.44 -7.56 22.02
N THR A 209 56.23 -6.54 22.30
CA THR A 209 57.64 -6.48 21.87
C THR A 209 58.37 -7.63 22.55
N GLU A 210 59.12 -8.40 21.78
CA GLU A 210 59.97 -9.46 22.32
C GLU A 210 60.84 -8.92 23.49
N PRO A 211 61.04 -9.70 24.54
CA PRO A 211 61.85 -9.25 25.68
C PRO A 211 63.32 -9.20 25.27
N GLY A 212 63.87 -8.01 25.15
CA GLY A 212 65.30 -7.84 24.97
C GLY A 212 65.69 -6.64 24.10
N LYS A 213 65.58 -5.43 24.66
CA LYS A 213 66.50 -4.32 24.50
C LYS A 213 65.97 -3.11 25.26
N PHE A 214 66.36 -2.97 26.52
CA PHE A 214 66.39 -1.70 27.20
C PHE A 214 67.53 -0.89 26.58
N ALA A 215 67.26 0.17 25.84
CA ALA A 215 68.25 1.20 25.57
C ALA A 215 67.92 2.36 26.51
N GLY A 216 68.71 2.45 27.54
CA GLY A 216 68.83 3.64 28.40
C GLY A 216 69.46 4.79 27.63
N GLU A 217 69.06 5.93 27.95
CA GLU A 217 69.74 7.08 28.47
C GLU A 217 68.95 8.35 28.19
N VAL A 218 68.60 8.92 29.31
CA VAL A 218 68.09 10.29 29.44
C VAL A 218 69.27 11.23 29.28
N ASN A 219 69.16 12.20 28.38
CA ASN A 219 69.91 13.44 28.55
C ASN A 219 68.98 14.63 28.45
N ALA A 220 68.82 15.26 29.59
CA ALA A 220 68.18 16.55 29.75
C ALA A 220 69.17 17.66 29.29
N ALA A 221 68.63 18.62 28.58
CA ALA A 221 68.99 20.06 28.74
C ALA A 221 68.16 20.94 27.78
N THR A 222 67.30 21.70 28.39
CA THR A 222 67.23 23.17 28.41
C THR A 222 66.87 23.90 27.09
N ASP A 223 65.72 24.51 27.19
CA ASP A 223 65.42 25.95 26.95
C ASP A 223 65.83 26.64 25.65
N THR A 224 64.90 27.17 24.94
CA THR A 224 64.54 28.60 24.84
C THR A 224 63.96 28.97 23.41
N LYS A 225 62.82 29.57 23.48
CA LYS A 225 62.32 30.73 22.74
C LYS A 225 62.50 30.94 21.22
N SER A 226 61.43 31.09 20.58
CA SER A 226 60.86 32.30 19.97
C SER A 226 60.86 32.45 18.45
N LYS A 227 59.64 32.78 18.02
CA LYS A 227 59.25 33.73 16.97
C LYS A 227 59.82 33.67 15.55
N GLY A 228 58.85 33.60 14.61
CA GLY A 228 58.93 34.63 13.56
C GLY A 228 58.74 34.21 12.15
N THR A 229 57.51 34.51 11.69
CA THR A 229 57.18 35.11 10.39
C THR A 229 57.73 34.60 9.06
N ALA A 230 56.79 34.17 8.24
CA ALA A 230 56.47 34.65 6.89
C ALA A 230 57.48 34.59 5.73
N LYS A 231 57.01 34.08 4.66
CA LYS A 231 56.92 34.57 3.26
C LYS A 231 57.52 33.69 2.18
N LYS A 232 56.58 33.40 1.23
CA LYS A 232 56.72 33.45 -0.23
C LYS A 232 57.95 32.92 -0.94
N GLY A 233 57.70 32.14 -1.96
CA GLY A 233 58.60 32.10 -3.11
C GLY A 233 58.35 30.95 -4.08
N GLU A 234 57.89 31.30 -5.20
CA GLU A 234 57.65 30.61 -6.47
C GLU A 234 58.78 29.68 -6.96
N GLY A 235 58.35 28.64 -7.75
CA GLY A 235 59.17 28.41 -8.95
C GLY A 235 59.41 26.96 -9.38
N LYS A 236 58.65 26.48 -10.33
CA LYS A 236 59.01 25.69 -11.54
C LYS A 236 59.83 24.39 -11.45
N SER A 237 59.18 23.37 -11.98
CA SER A 237 59.46 22.57 -13.23
C SER A 237 60.10 21.19 -13.09
N ALA A 238 59.36 20.26 -13.68
CA ALA A 238 59.79 19.13 -14.54
C ALA A 238 60.68 18.03 -13.94
N GLY A 239 60.18 16.82 -14.07
CA GLY A 239 60.96 15.59 -13.99
C GLY A 239 60.02 14.38 -13.91
N ALA A 240 59.74 13.77 -15.06
CA ALA A 240 59.13 12.45 -15.18
C ALA A 240 60.07 11.42 -14.56
N ASP A 241 59.51 10.51 -13.75
CA ASP A 241 60.01 9.16 -13.69
C ASP A 241 58.91 8.16 -13.28
N GLU A 242 58.96 7.04 -13.92
CA GLU A 242 58.03 5.93 -14.01
C GLU A 242 57.73 5.30 -12.65
N ASP A 243 56.48 5.21 -12.29
CA ASP A 243 56.00 4.32 -11.22
C ASP A 243 55.41 3.03 -11.81
N LYS A 244 56.28 2.07 -12.10
CA LYS A 244 55.95 0.67 -12.35
C LYS A 244 56.06 -0.07 -11.01
N ASP A 245 54.98 -0.13 -10.26
CA ASP A 245 54.72 -1.24 -9.31
C ASP A 245 53.35 -1.06 -8.60
N LYS A 246 52.29 -1.27 -9.32
CA LYS A 246 50.94 -1.49 -8.74
C LYS A 246 50.07 -2.38 -9.62
N ASP A 247 50.54 -3.57 -9.92
CA ASP A 247 49.69 -4.56 -10.57
C ASP A 247 50.13 -5.99 -10.17
N LYS A 248 50.11 -6.26 -8.87
CA LYS A 248 50.33 -7.63 -8.33
C LYS A 248 49.44 -7.97 -7.14
N ASP A 249 48.15 -7.62 -7.18
CA ASP A 249 47.20 -8.10 -6.17
C ASP A 249 45.84 -8.48 -6.77
N LYS A 250 45.81 -9.01 -8.01
CA LYS A 250 44.57 -9.42 -8.70
C LYS A 250 44.31 -10.92 -8.77
N ASP A 251 45.04 -11.77 -8.07
CA ASP A 251 44.81 -13.25 -8.11
C ASP A 251 44.96 -13.92 -6.75
N LYS A 252 44.44 -13.35 -5.68
CA LYS A 252 44.08 -14.17 -4.52
C LYS A 252 42.66 -14.66 -4.73
N LYS A 253 42.47 -15.86 -5.29
CA LYS A 253 41.20 -16.59 -5.21
C LYS A 253 40.77 -16.63 -3.76
N GLU A 254 39.72 -15.85 -3.38
CA GLU A 254 39.11 -15.97 -2.06
C GLU A 254 38.73 -17.44 -1.85
N LYS A 255 39.01 -17.95 -0.66
CA LYS A 255 38.60 -19.33 -0.31
C LYS A 255 37.08 -19.40 -0.38
N PRO A 256 36.52 -20.50 -0.92
CA PRO A 256 35.07 -20.68 -0.90
C PRO A 256 34.51 -20.48 0.51
N VAL A 257 33.47 -19.70 0.65
CA VAL A 257 32.77 -19.54 1.93
C VAL A 257 32.17 -20.89 2.30
N GLU A 258 32.33 -21.30 3.56
CA GLU A 258 31.68 -22.48 4.13
C GLU A 258 30.73 -22.01 5.24
N VAL A 259 29.45 -22.35 5.12
CA VAL A 259 28.43 -22.03 6.10
C VAL A 259 28.30 -23.18 7.09
N LYS A 260 28.64 -22.91 8.36
CA LYS A 260 28.48 -23.89 9.44
C LYS A 260 27.25 -23.54 10.24
N VAL A 261 26.30 -24.47 10.30
CA VAL A 261 25.04 -24.29 11.02
C VAL A 261 24.92 -25.29 12.15
N ASP A 262 24.87 -24.80 13.38
CA ASP A 262 24.49 -25.56 14.56
C ASP A 262 23.00 -25.28 14.83
N LEU A 263 22.14 -26.24 14.51
CA LEU A 263 20.70 -26.07 14.66
C LEU A 263 20.22 -26.14 16.11
N ASP A 264 20.94 -26.88 16.96
CA ASP A 264 20.62 -27.00 18.38
C ASP A 264 20.78 -25.65 19.09
N GLY A 265 19.71 -25.18 19.76
CA GLY A 265 19.69 -23.88 20.46
C GLY A 265 19.83 -22.66 19.53
N ILE A 266 19.56 -22.77 18.24
CA ILE A 266 19.68 -21.65 17.28
C ILE A 266 18.74 -20.50 17.64
N GLN A 267 17.56 -20.79 18.17
CA GLN A 267 16.56 -19.79 18.57
C GLN A 267 17.02 -18.89 19.72
N ASP A 268 17.99 -19.33 20.51
CA ASP A 268 18.52 -18.58 21.67
C ASP A 268 19.70 -17.68 21.28
N ARG A 269 20.22 -17.78 20.06
CA ARG A 269 21.40 -17.03 19.58
C ARG A 269 21.04 -15.81 18.75
N VAL A 270 19.97 -15.11 19.14
CA VAL A 270 19.39 -13.97 18.43
C VAL A 270 19.75 -12.67 19.13
N VAL A 271 20.17 -11.68 18.36
CA VAL A 271 20.39 -10.30 18.82
C VAL A 271 19.74 -9.31 17.86
N ALA A 272 19.26 -8.19 18.39
CA ALA A 272 18.71 -7.11 17.57
C ALA A 272 19.82 -6.24 16.98
N LEU A 273 19.62 -5.71 15.78
CA LEU A 273 20.41 -4.61 15.25
C LEU A 273 20.23 -3.39 16.19
N PRO A 274 21.30 -2.71 16.61
CA PRO A 274 21.20 -1.57 17.53
C PRO A 274 20.72 -0.29 16.80
N THR A 275 19.51 -0.33 16.28
CA THR A 275 18.78 0.76 15.63
C THR A 275 17.43 0.93 16.30
N GLU A 276 16.76 2.05 16.06
CA GLU A 276 15.40 2.23 16.51
C GLU A 276 14.42 1.36 15.69
N PRO A 277 13.29 0.92 16.28
CA PRO A 277 12.23 0.25 15.54
C PRO A 277 11.64 1.18 14.47
N ALA A 278 11.30 0.62 13.32
CA ALA A 278 10.78 1.38 12.18
C ALA A 278 9.74 0.57 11.39
N VAL A 279 9.08 1.19 10.44
CA VAL A 279 8.36 0.49 9.38
C VAL A 279 9.38 0.10 8.32
N ILE A 280 9.94 -1.11 8.39
CA ILE A 280 10.95 -1.61 7.46
C ILE A 280 10.26 -2.43 6.36
N ARG A 281 10.48 -2.06 5.09
CA ARG A 281 9.87 -2.75 3.93
C ARG A 281 10.78 -3.81 3.31
N ALA A 282 12.06 -3.56 3.29
CA ALA A 282 13.05 -4.46 2.70
C ALA A 282 14.41 -4.26 3.36
N PHE A 283 15.23 -5.31 3.34
CA PHE A 283 16.64 -5.21 3.71
C PHE A 283 17.51 -6.08 2.82
N ALA A 284 18.81 -5.81 2.80
CA ALA A 284 19.80 -6.56 2.07
C ALA A 284 21.12 -6.58 2.83
N ALA A 285 21.78 -7.74 2.85
CA ALA A 285 23.09 -7.92 3.49
C ALA A 285 24.21 -7.82 2.44
N ALA A 286 25.25 -7.07 2.77
CA ALA A 286 26.51 -7.02 2.03
C ALA A 286 27.70 -7.13 2.99
N LYS A 287 28.91 -7.35 2.45
CA LYS A 287 30.10 -7.52 3.30
C LYS A 287 30.35 -6.29 4.17
N GLY A 288 30.17 -6.44 5.48
CA GLY A 288 30.37 -5.39 6.47
C GLY A 288 29.23 -4.38 6.61
N PHE A 289 28.16 -4.48 5.81
CA PHE A 289 27.03 -3.56 5.84
C PHE A 289 25.67 -4.29 5.78
N LEU A 290 24.69 -3.70 6.44
CA LEU A 290 23.28 -4.01 6.23
C LEU A 290 22.57 -2.78 5.64
N TYR A 291 21.78 -2.98 4.62
CA TYR A 291 20.96 -1.95 3.99
C TYR A 291 19.50 -2.25 4.26
N TYR A 292 18.71 -1.23 4.57
CA TYR A 292 17.26 -1.41 4.74
C TYR A 292 16.51 -0.15 4.36
N SER A 293 15.30 -0.33 3.86
CA SER A 293 14.40 0.78 3.56
C SER A 293 13.38 0.96 4.67
N THR A 294 13.22 2.21 5.10
CA THR A 294 12.12 2.63 5.98
C THR A 294 11.01 3.28 5.19
N ALA A 295 9.81 3.24 5.73
CA ALA A 295 8.65 3.93 5.20
C ALA A 295 7.95 4.71 6.31
N PRO A 296 7.18 5.76 5.98
CA PRO A 296 6.34 6.44 6.96
C PRO A 296 5.26 5.51 7.50
N ILE A 297 4.82 5.76 8.73
CA ILE A 297 3.63 5.12 9.28
C ILE A 297 2.45 5.44 8.35
N GLN A 298 1.72 4.41 7.93
CA GLN A 298 0.54 4.57 7.09
C GLN A 298 -0.71 4.75 7.96
N GLY A 299 -1.32 5.92 7.88
CA GLY A 299 -2.68 6.14 8.33
C GLY A 299 -3.69 5.69 7.25
N LEU A 300 -4.96 5.63 7.60
CA LEU A 300 -6.04 5.30 6.65
C LEU A 300 -6.15 6.33 5.51
N SER A 301 -5.83 7.58 5.79
CA SER A 301 -5.88 8.69 4.81
C SER A 301 -4.53 8.94 4.10
N GLY A 302 -3.53 8.08 4.31
CA GLY A 302 -2.20 8.23 3.75
C GLY A 302 -1.09 8.26 4.79
N PRO A 303 0.16 8.56 4.39
CA PRO A 303 1.30 8.61 5.31
C PRO A 303 1.11 9.67 6.40
N VAL A 304 1.58 9.36 7.61
CA VAL A 304 1.60 10.33 8.72
C VAL A 304 2.57 11.45 8.37
N PRO A 305 2.16 12.73 8.47
CA PRO A 305 3.01 13.86 8.14
C PRO A 305 4.29 13.93 8.98
N GLY A 306 5.40 14.29 8.35
CA GLY A 306 6.69 14.44 8.99
C GLY A 306 7.55 13.18 9.06
N GLU A 307 7.10 12.10 8.43
CA GLU A 307 7.88 10.89 8.21
C GLU A 307 8.10 10.67 6.71
N ASP A 308 9.34 10.36 6.34
CA ASP A 308 9.75 10.16 4.95
C ASP A 308 10.29 8.74 4.76
N SER A 309 10.21 8.22 3.55
CA SER A 309 10.87 6.97 3.21
C SER A 309 12.35 7.19 2.91
N ALA A 310 13.18 6.24 3.29
CA ALA A 310 14.62 6.32 3.05
C ALA A 310 15.26 4.94 2.96
N VAL A 311 16.43 4.88 2.33
CA VAL A 311 17.32 3.74 2.41
C VAL A 311 18.51 4.08 3.30
N HIS A 312 18.76 3.21 4.27
CA HIS A 312 19.82 3.32 5.25
C HIS A 312 20.90 2.27 5.01
N ALA A 313 22.13 2.59 5.38
CA ALA A 313 23.22 1.64 5.50
C ALA A 313 23.71 1.62 6.95
N PHE A 314 23.73 0.42 7.53
CA PHE A 314 24.29 0.18 8.85
C PHE A 314 25.66 -0.47 8.71
N ASP A 315 26.71 0.20 9.21
CA ASP A 315 28.07 -0.33 9.27
C ASP A 315 28.20 -1.26 10.48
N LEU A 316 28.39 -2.56 10.23
CA LEU A 316 28.51 -3.58 11.27
C LEU A 316 29.74 -3.40 12.17
N LYS A 317 30.82 -2.82 11.66
CA LYS A 317 32.04 -2.58 12.40
C LYS A 317 31.96 -1.33 13.28
N GLU A 318 31.52 -0.22 12.67
CA GLU A 318 31.37 1.06 13.37
C GLU A 318 30.08 1.11 14.22
N ARG A 319 29.15 0.19 13.98
CA ARG A 319 27.82 0.11 14.62
C ARG A 319 27.05 1.42 14.50
N LYS A 320 27.10 2.00 13.32
CA LYS A 320 26.45 3.28 13.00
C LYS A 320 25.63 3.18 11.74
N GLU A 321 24.50 3.80 11.80
CA GLU A 321 23.61 3.98 10.67
C GLU A 321 23.89 5.28 9.94
N LYS A 322 23.72 5.27 8.62
CA LYS A 322 23.69 6.46 7.76
C LYS A 322 22.59 6.33 6.73
N THR A 323 21.81 7.39 6.56
CA THR A 323 20.88 7.50 5.42
C THR A 323 21.69 7.64 4.14
N LEU A 324 21.39 6.78 3.16
CA LEU A 324 22.01 6.81 1.83
C LEU A 324 21.23 7.72 0.88
N ILE A 325 19.90 7.58 0.85
CA ILE A 325 19.02 8.31 -0.04
C ILE A 325 17.61 8.36 0.54
N GLY A 326 16.96 9.52 0.47
CA GLY A 326 15.55 9.72 0.85
C GLY A 326 14.59 9.57 -0.33
N ASP A 327 13.28 9.57 -0.05
CA ASP A 327 12.18 9.52 -1.02
C ASP A 327 12.22 8.31 -1.97
N VAL A 328 12.60 7.15 -1.42
CA VAL A 328 12.81 5.90 -2.16
C VAL A 328 11.85 4.83 -1.69
N GLU A 329 11.08 4.27 -2.64
CA GLU A 329 10.14 3.19 -2.38
C GLU A 329 10.81 1.80 -2.35
N ARG A 330 11.73 1.54 -3.30
CA ARG A 330 12.38 0.24 -3.47
C ARG A 330 13.86 0.39 -3.78
N PHE A 331 14.63 -0.60 -3.36
CA PHE A 331 16.04 -0.69 -3.71
C PHE A 331 16.46 -2.14 -3.98
N ALA A 332 17.58 -2.29 -4.69
CA ALA A 332 18.27 -3.57 -4.88
C ALA A 332 19.78 -3.34 -4.91
N LEU A 333 20.54 -4.27 -4.33
CA LEU A 333 22.00 -4.25 -4.41
C LEU A 333 22.52 -5.04 -5.62
N SER A 334 23.63 -4.60 -6.18
CA SER A 334 24.43 -5.46 -7.07
C SER A 334 24.94 -6.67 -6.31
N PHE A 335 25.21 -7.77 -7.02
CA PHE A 335 25.66 -9.02 -6.38
C PHE A 335 26.92 -8.86 -5.52
N ASP A 336 27.84 -7.99 -5.95
CA ASP A 336 29.05 -7.67 -5.19
C ASP A 336 28.84 -6.64 -4.06
N GLY A 337 27.62 -6.14 -3.88
CA GLY A 337 27.26 -5.15 -2.88
C GLY A 337 27.85 -3.75 -3.11
N SER A 338 28.45 -3.47 -4.30
CA SER A 338 29.12 -2.19 -4.56
C SER A 338 28.16 -1.09 -5.03
N LYS A 339 27.05 -1.46 -5.68
CA LYS A 339 26.05 -0.54 -6.24
C LYS A 339 24.68 -0.78 -5.67
N LEU A 340 23.90 0.28 -5.61
CA LEU A 340 22.50 0.27 -5.20
C LEU A 340 21.67 0.89 -6.32
N LEU A 341 20.73 0.10 -6.86
CA LEU A 341 19.65 0.57 -7.71
C LEU A 341 18.51 1.04 -6.81
N TYR A 342 17.96 2.21 -7.06
CA TYR A 342 16.77 2.71 -6.37
C TYR A 342 15.63 3.03 -7.33
N GLN A 343 14.42 2.96 -6.80
CA GLN A 343 13.18 3.45 -7.40
C GLN A 343 12.58 4.49 -6.46
N SER A 344 12.36 5.71 -6.97
CA SER A 344 11.76 6.79 -6.17
C SER A 344 10.30 6.51 -5.85
N GLU A 345 9.79 7.16 -4.81
CA GLU A 345 8.35 7.29 -4.65
C GLU A 345 7.74 8.03 -5.84
N GLY A 346 6.53 7.64 -6.24
CA GLY A 346 5.74 8.37 -7.21
C GLY A 346 4.94 9.48 -6.53
N ALA A 347 4.83 10.66 -7.14
CA ALA A 347 4.10 11.81 -6.60
C ALA A 347 2.56 11.65 -6.66
N GLY A 348 2.04 10.42 -6.69
CA GLY A 348 0.60 10.11 -6.74
C GLY A 348 0.30 8.85 -7.56
N ARG A 349 -0.96 8.47 -7.62
CA ARG A 349 -1.42 7.29 -8.38
C ARG A 349 -1.08 7.47 -9.87
N GLY A 350 -0.21 6.59 -10.40
CA GLY A 350 0.22 6.65 -11.81
C GLY A 350 1.37 7.64 -12.10
N ALA A 351 1.99 8.24 -11.07
CA ALA A 351 3.16 9.10 -11.27
C ALA A 351 4.38 8.29 -11.75
N ALA A 352 5.18 8.90 -12.61
CA ALA A 352 6.39 8.28 -13.11
C ALA A 352 7.44 8.15 -11.99
N HIS A 353 8.04 6.96 -11.86
CA HIS A 353 9.14 6.71 -10.94
C HIS A 353 10.47 7.09 -11.57
N THR A 354 11.38 7.62 -10.76
CA THR A 354 12.78 7.80 -11.15
C THR A 354 13.57 6.57 -10.71
N TYR A 355 14.32 5.99 -11.62
CA TYR A 355 15.28 4.93 -11.34
C TYR A 355 16.69 5.48 -11.39
N GLY A 356 17.55 5.08 -10.47
CA GLY A 356 18.95 5.51 -10.47
C GLY A 356 19.87 4.49 -9.83
N ILE A 357 21.16 4.55 -10.18
CA ILE A 357 22.21 3.69 -9.61
C ILE A 357 23.23 4.57 -8.92
N ILE A 358 23.45 4.30 -7.64
CA ILE A 358 24.43 4.98 -6.79
C ILE A 358 25.42 3.99 -6.20
N ASP A 359 26.51 4.50 -5.63
CA ASP A 359 27.41 3.67 -4.83
C ASP A 359 26.72 3.24 -3.53
N ALA A 360 26.77 1.95 -3.22
CA ALA A 360 26.15 1.42 -2.03
C ALA A 360 26.91 1.84 -0.74
N LYS A 361 28.23 1.97 -0.82
CA LYS A 361 29.02 2.37 0.35
C LYS A 361 28.75 3.83 0.73
N PRO A 362 28.38 4.11 1.99
CA PRO A 362 28.14 5.47 2.44
C PRO A 362 29.38 6.35 2.30
N SER A 363 29.26 7.46 1.58
CA SER A 363 30.34 8.44 1.42
C SER A 363 29.77 9.86 1.40
N GLY A 364 30.15 10.69 2.37
CA GLY A 364 29.70 12.07 2.43
C GLY A 364 28.24 12.23 2.88
N GLU A 365 27.52 13.17 2.24
CA GLU A 365 26.11 13.43 2.49
C GLU A 365 25.19 12.41 1.80
N ALA A 366 23.93 12.29 2.28
CA ALA A 366 22.93 11.47 1.66
C ALA A 366 22.66 11.91 0.21
N LYS A 367 22.45 10.94 -0.67
CA LYS A 367 22.09 11.17 -2.07
C LYS A 367 20.63 11.63 -2.17
N LYS A 368 20.27 12.23 -3.31
CA LYS A 368 18.92 12.69 -3.62
C LYS A 368 18.37 11.92 -4.81
N VAL A 369 17.05 11.79 -4.90
CA VAL A 369 16.39 11.30 -6.10
C VAL A 369 16.84 12.13 -7.31
N GLY A 370 17.29 11.44 -8.36
CA GLY A 370 17.94 12.05 -9.53
C GLY A 370 19.45 11.80 -9.61
N ASP A 371 20.14 11.55 -8.46
CA ASP A 371 21.55 11.15 -8.49
C ASP A 371 21.70 9.78 -9.15
N GLY A 372 22.56 9.68 -10.16
CA GLY A 372 22.74 8.45 -10.93
C GLY A 372 21.52 8.00 -11.72
N ALA A 373 20.61 8.92 -12.04
CA ALA A 373 19.36 8.62 -12.72
C ALA A 373 19.56 7.91 -14.07
N LEU A 374 18.73 6.92 -14.32
CA LEU A 374 18.70 6.17 -15.56
C LEU A 374 17.73 6.84 -16.55
N SER A 375 18.19 7.12 -17.76
CA SER A 375 17.30 7.60 -18.81
C SER A 375 16.57 6.44 -19.46
N LEU A 376 15.24 6.38 -19.23
CA LEU A 376 14.36 5.39 -19.83
C LEU A 376 13.58 5.93 -21.04
N ASN A 377 13.78 7.19 -21.41
CA ASN A 377 13.03 7.88 -22.46
C ASN A 377 13.17 7.25 -23.87
N GLY A 378 14.20 6.42 -24.06
CA GLY A 378 14.45 5.71 -25.32
C GLY A 378 13.86 4.30 -25.38
N MET A 379 13.17 3.85 -24.35
CA MET A 379 12.54 2.53 -24.36
C MET A 379 11.43 2.48 -25.40
N ARG A 380 11.49 1.46 -26.26
CA ARG A 380 10.46 1.15 -27.26
C ARG A 380 10.27 -0.35 -27.29
N ALA A 381 9.03 -0.77 -27.39
CA ALA A 381 8.62 -2.14 -27.65
C ALA A 381 7.69 -2.15 -28.88
N GLU A 382 7.79 -3.20 -29.67
CA GLU A 382 6.81 -3.47 -30.71
C GLU A 382 5.63 -4.20 -30.08
N ILE A 383 4.43 -3.71 -30.30
CA ILE A 383 3.18 -4.27 -29.79
C ILE A 383 2.38 -4.79 -30.97
N ASP A 384 1.87 -6.01 -30.87
CA ASP A 384 0.85 -6.59 -31.73
C ASP A 384 -0.46 -6.67 -30.93
N PRO A 385 -1.37 -5.70 -31.07
CA PRO A 385 -2.56 -5.62 -30.23
C PRO A 385 -3.40 -6.90 -30.23
N PRO A 386 -3.69 -7.58 -31.35
CA PRO A 386 -4.42 -8.84 -31.33
C PRO A 386 -3.76 -9.94 -30.51
N GLN A 387 -2.43 -10.05 -30.55
CA GLN A 387 -1.71 -11.05 -29.73
C GLN A 387 -1.70 -10.65 -28.25
N GLU A 388 -1.51 -9.35 -27.97
CA GLU A 388 -1.55 -8.82 -26.63
C GLU A 388 -2.94 -8.99 -26.00
N TRP A 389 -4.02 -8.66 -26.72
CA TRP A 389 -5.39 -8.85 -26.26
C TRP A 389 -5.71 -10.31 -25.98
N LYS A 390 -5.21 -11.23 -26.77
CA LYS A 390 -5.31 -12.66 -26.50
C LYS A 390 -4.59 -13.04 -25.21
N ASN A 391 -3.39 -12.49 -24.96
CA ASN A 391 -2.65 -12.70 -23.73
C ASN A 391 -3.44 -12.15 -22.54
N VAL A 392 -3.92 -10.90 -22.61
CA VAL A 392 -4.72 -10.24 -21.57
C VAL A 392 -5.96 -11.07 -21.22
N PHE A 393 -6.69 -11.56 -22.21
CA PHE A 393 -7.88 -12.41 -22.00
C PHE A 393 -7.51 -13.70 -21.26
N ASN A 394 -6.47 -14.39 -21.72
CA ASN A 394 -6.01 -15.63 -21.10
C ASN A 394 -5.50 -15.40 -19.67
N GLU A 395 -4.84 -14.26 -19.43
CA GLU A 395 -4.33 -13.90 -18.10
C GLU A 395 -5.48 -13.62 -17.12
N VAL A 396 -6.54 -12.93 -17.56
CA VAL A 396 -7.75 -12.73 -16.75
C VAL A 396 -8.38 -14.08 -16.37
N TRP A 397 -8.51 -15.00 -17.33
CA TRP A 397 -9.00 -16.34 -17.07
C TRP A 397 -8.14 -17.12 -16.09
N ARG A 398 -6.79 -17.08 -16.26
CA ARG A 398 -5.84 -17.75 -15.36
C ARG A 398 -5.87 -17.18 -13.96
N GLN A 399 -5.92 -15.84 -13.83
CA GLN A 399 -5.95 -15.21 -12.52
C GLN A 399 -7.20 -15.59 -11.73
N GLU A 400 -8.38 -15.64 -12.37
CA GLU A 400 -9.56 -16.17 -11.70
C GLU A 400 -9.41 -17.65 -11.34
N ARG A 401 -8.98 -18.49 -12.26
CA ARG A 401 -8.72 -19.91 -12.00
C ARG A 401 -7.84 -20.15 -10.78
N ASP A 402 -6.75 -19.39 -10.66
CA ASP A 402 -5.69 -19.64 -9.67
C ASP A 402 -5.98 -18.99 -8.32
N TYR A 403 -6.82 -17.97 -8.27
CA TYR A 403 -7.03 -17.15 -7.08
C TYR A 403 -8.48 -17.10 -6.58
N PHE A 404 -9.45 -17.60 -7.33
CA PHE A 404 -10.84 -17.63 -6.88
C PHE A 404 -10.96 -18.39 -5.56
N TYR A 405 -11.74 -17.86 -4.61
CA TYR A 405 -11.83 -18.37 -3.23
C TYR A 405 -12.26 -19.84 -3.13
N GLU A 406 -12.91 -20.37 -4.14
CA GLU A 406 -13.41 -21.74 -4.20
C GLU A 406 -12.97 -22.42 -5.48
N ALA A 407 -12.23 -23.53 -5.35
CA ALA A 407 -11.67 -24.27 -6.48
C ALA A 407 -12.74 -24.81 -7.47
N SER A 408 -13.98 -24.97 -7.01
CA SER A 408 -15.11 -25.39 -7.85
C SER A 408 -15.66 -24.27 -8.75
N MET A 409 -15.15 -23.03 -8.65
CA MET A 409 -15.59 -21.85 -9.42
C MET A 409 -17.11 -21.63 -9.32
N ASN A 410 -17.70 -21.78 -8.13
CA ASN A 410 -19.15 -21.77 -7.90
C ASN A 410 -19.93 -22.83 -8.74
N GLY A 411 -19.25 -23.90 -9.15
CA GLY A 411 -19.82 -24.95 -10.00
C GLY A 411 -19.82 -24.65 -11.50
N VAL A 412 -19.18 -23.56 -11.91
CA VAL A 412 -19.01 -23.15 -13.30
C VAL A 412 -17.88 -23.96 -13.95
N ASP A 413 -18.11 -24.52 -15.14
CA ASP A 413 -17.05 -25.09 -15.97
C ASP A 413 -16.21 -23.97 -16.58
N TRP A 414 -15.21 -23.50 -15.81
CA TRP A 414 -14.42 -22.29 -16.13
C TRP A 414 -13.62 -22.43 -17.45
N GLN A 415 -13.23 -23.66 -17.84
CA GLN A 415 -12.60 -23.89 -19.14
C GLN A 415 -13.61 -23.72 -20.28
N LYS A 416 -14.84 -24.18 -20.11
CA LYS A 416 -15.88 -24.02 -21.10
C LYS A 416 -16.25 -22.54 -21.31
N GLU A 417 -16.27 -21.77 -20.24
CA GLU A 417 -16.50 -20.32 -20.36
C GLU A 417 -15.35 -19.61 -21.08
N HIS A 418 -14.10 -19.96 -20.79
CA HIS A 418 -12.96 -19.49 -21.57
C HIS A 418 -13.16 -19.78 -23.07
N ASP A 419 -13.45 -21.01 -23.44
CA ASP A 419 -13.57 -21.44 -24.84
C ASP A 419 -14.77 -20.75 -25.53
N LYS A 420 -15.85 -20.49 -24.80
CA LYS A 420 -17.03 -19.74 -25.27
C LYS A 420 -16.66 -18.32 -25.68
N TYR A 421 -15.98 -17.57 -24.82
CA TYR A 421 -15.64 -16.17 -25.06
C TYR A 421 -14.39 -15.99 -25.93
N ALA A 422 -13.45 -16.93 -25.95
CA ALA A 422 -12.27 -16.89 -26.81
C ALA A 422 -12.61 -16.82 -28.31
N GLN A 423 -13.78 -17.35 -28.72
CA GLN A 423 -14.25 -17.28 -30.09
C GLN A 423 -14.54 -15.85 -30.56
N LEU A 424 -14.72 -14.90 -29.63
CA LEU A 424 -15.01 -13.50 -29.93
C LEU A 424 -13.72 -12.68 -30.15
N LEU A 425 -12.56 -13.16 -29.69
CA LEU A 425 -11.28 -12.43 -29.75
C LEU A 425 -10.90 -11.99 -31.19
N PRO A 426 -11.10 -12.77 -32.26
CA PRO A 426 -10.80 -12.33 -33.61
C PRO A 426 -11.59 -11.11 -34.09
N TYR A 427 -12.70 -10.77 -33.40
CA TYR A 427 -13.57 -9.64 -33.75
C TYR A 427 -13.33 -8.42 -32.86
N VAL A 428 -12.41 -8.49 -31.89
CA VAL A 428 -12.04 -7.37 -31.02
C VAL A 428 -11.28 -6.34 -31.85
N SER A 429 -11.74 -5.09 -31.81
CA SER A 429 -11.14 -3.98 -32.56
C SER A 429 -10.49 -2.92 -31.66
N ASP A 430 -10.77 -2.94 -30.37
CA ASP A 430 -10.27 -1.97 -29.40
C ASP A 430 -10.28 -2.54 -27.98
N ARG A 431 -9.60 -1.87 -27.04
CA ARG A 431 -9.44 -2.31 -25.65
C ARG A 431 -10.76 -2.34 -24.88
N SER A 432 -11.68 -1.46 -25.23
CA SER A 432 -12.98 -1.39 -24.55
C SER A 432 -13.87 -2.60 -24.92
N SER A 433 -13.83 -3.02 -26.19
CA SER A 433 -14.47 -4.26 -26.64
C SER A 433 -13.90 -5.50 -25.94
N LEU A 434 -12.57 -5.54 -25.75
CA LEU A 434 -11.92 -6.61 -24.98
C LEU A 434 -12.39 -6.61 -23.52
N THR A 435 -12.42 -5.42 -22.88
CA THR A 435 -12.90 -5.28 -21.50
C THR A 435 -14.32 -5.79 -21.35
N TYR A 436 -15.20 -5.48 -22.30
CA TYR A 436 -16.57 -5.96 -22.30
C TYR A 436 -16.63 -7.50 -22.36
N ILE A 437 -15.88 -8.13 -23.27
CA ILE A 437 -15.86 -9.61 -23.39
C ILE A 437 -15.33 -10.26 -22.11
N MET A 438 -14.28 -9.71 -21.52
CA MET A 438 -13.73 -10.21 -20.25
C MET A 438 -14.74 -10.02 -19.11
N GLY A 439 -15.44 -8.87 -19.07
CA GLY A 439 -16.50 -8.60 -18.10
C GLY A 439 -17.64 -9.60 -18.18
N GLU A 440 -18.10 -9.95 -19.41
CA GLU A 440 -19.10 -11.01 -19.61
C GLU A 440 -18.62 -12.38 -19.12
N MET A 441 -17.37 -12.75 -19.43
CA MET A 441 -16.78 -14.02 -19.00
C MET A 441 -16.71 -14.13 -17.46
N ILE A 442 -16.17 -13.11 -16.77
CA ILE A 442 -16.09 -13.14 -15.31
C ILE A 442 -17.48 -13.02 -14.66
N GLY A 443 -18.45 -12.39 -15.34
CA GLY A 443 -19.85 -12.29 -14.90
C GLY A 443 -20.53 -13.65 -14.77
N ASP A 444 -20.16 -14.64 -15.59
CA ASP A 444 -20.69 -16.01 -15.52
C ASP A 444 -20.32 -16.73 -14.19
N LEU A 445 -19.32 -16.23 -13.43
CA LEU A 445 -19.03 -16.70 -12.07
C LEU A 445 -20.15 -16.33 -11.07
N SER A 446 -21.05 -15.42 -11.43
CA SER A 446 -22.15 -14.94 -10.58
C SER A 446 -21.67 -14.52 -9.17
N ASN A 447 -20.62 -13.72 -9.14
CA ASN A 447 -19.91 -13.37 -7.92
C ASN A 447 -19.58 -11.87 -7.89
N SER A 448 -19.68 -11.25 -6.72
CA SER A 448 -19.30 -9.86 -6.55
C SER A 448 -17.78 -9.65 -6.58
N HIS A 449 -17.37 -8.40 -6.75
CA HIS A 449 -15.97 -7.97 -6.75
C HIS A 449 -15.07 -8.61 -7.82
N THR A 450 -15.67 -9.07 -8.91
CA THR A 450 -15.00 -9.44 -10.16
C THR A 450 -15.10 -8.25 -11.13
N TYR A 451 -14.06 -7.44 -11.17
CA TYR A 451 -14.00 -6.27 -12.05
C TYR A 451 -12.77 -6.32 -12.93
N VAL A 452 -12.91 -5.91 -14.18
CA VAL A 452 -11.81 -5.78 -15.13
C VAL A 452 -11.80 -4.38 -15.73
N GLY A 453 -10.62 -3.81 -15.89
CA GLY A 453 -10.51 -2.44 -16.43
C GLY A 453 -9.07 -2.01 -16.66
N GLY A 454 -8.89 -0.72 -16.94
CA GLY A 454 -7.57 -0.16 -17.27
C GLY A 454 -7.05 -0.65 -18.61
N GLY A 455 -5.75 -0.46 -18.84
CA GLY A 455 -5.09 -0.77 -20.11
C GLY A 455 -5.08 0.43 -21.06
N ASP A 456 -4.81 0.17 -22.32
CA ASP A 456 -4.67 1.21 -23.36
C ASP A 456 -6.02 1.78 -23.78
N TYR A 457 -6.36 2.94 -23.20
CA TYR A 457 -7.49 3.76 -23.62
C TYR A 457 -7.00 5.09 -24.18
N PRO A 458 -7.75 5.69 -25.13
CA PRO A 458 -7.49 7.06 -25.54
C PRO A 458 -7.56 8.00 -24.34
N GLU A 459 -6.57 8.86 -24.18
CA GLU A 459 -6.60 9.90 -23.14
C GLU A 459 -7.75 10.87 -23.42
N SER A 460 -8.58 11.10 -22.40
CA SER A 460 -9.59 12.13 -22.40
C SER A 460 -9.17 13.28 -21.50
N HIS A 461 -9.36 14.49 -21.97
CA HIS A 461 -9.12 15.70 -21.19
C HIS A 461 -10.47 16.26 -20.74
N PRO A 462 -10.97 15.93 -19.54
CA PRO A 462 -12.26 16.45 -19.08
C PRO A 462 -12.20 17.96 -18.92
N THR A 463 -13.28 18.62 -19.34
CA THR A 463 -13.42 20.06 -19.12
C THR A 463 -13.71 20.34 -17.65
N ASN A 464 -12.88 21.16 -17.05
CA ASN A 464 -13.03 21.60 -15.67
C ASN A 464 -14.13 22.70 -15.59
N VAL A 465 -15.06 22.57 -14.68
CA VAL A 465 -16.11 23.57 -14.43
C VAL A 465 -16.06 24.00 -12.97
N GLY A 466 -15.99 25.30 -12.74
CA GLY A 466 -16.06 25.89 -11.40
C GLY A 466 -17.48 25.81 -10.84
N LEU A 467 -17.60 25.39 -9.58
CA LEU A 467 -18.86 25.24 -8.87
C LEU A 467 -18.89 26.19 -7.66
N LEU A 468 -20.05 26.77 -7.39
CA LEU A 468 -20.24 27.70 -6.27
C LEU A 468 -20.83 27.05 -5.01
N GLY A 469 -21.22 25.76 -5.08
CA GLY A 469 -21.95 25.09 -4.01
C GLY A 469 -23.38 25.60 -3.88
N VAL A 470 -24.11 25.74 -4.99
CA VAL A 470 -25.46 26.33 -5.00
C VAL A 470 -26.43 25.57 -5.91
N ASP A 471 -27.73 25.76 -5.66
CA ASP A 471 -28.76 25.51 -6.65
C ASP A 471 -29.23 26.85 -7.27
N TYR A 472 -29.43 26.84 -8.58
CA TYR A 472 -30.00 27.98 -9.32
C TYR A 472 -31.49 27.79 -9.56
N GLU A 473 -32.22 28.90 -9.65
CA GLU A 473 -33.60 28.93 -10.08
C GLU A 473 -33.75 30.02 -11.16
N LEU A 474 -34.35 29.65 -12.29
CA LEU A 474 -34.67 30.63 -13.34
C LEU A 474 -35.91 31.45 -12.93
N ASP A 475 -35.75 32.77 -12.81
CA ASP A 475 -36.89 33.68 -12.78
C ASP A 475 -37.39 33.93 -14.21
N ALA A 476 -38.47 33.29 -14.57
CA ALA A 476 -39.03 33.39 -15.90
C ALA A 476 -39.50 34.80 -16.29
N GLY A 477 -39.81 35.62 -15.30
CA GLY A 477 -40.24 37.03 -15.54
C GLY A 477 -39.13 37.93 -16.01
N SER A 478 -37.93 37.76 -15.47
CA SER A 478 -36.74 38.58 -15.80
C SER A 478 -35.78 37.85 -16.77
N GLY A 479 -35.88 36.54 -16.93
CA GLY A 479 -34.92 35.71 -17.67
C GLY A 479 -33.55 35.60 -16.99
N MET A 480 -33.47 35.90 -15.69
CA MET A 480 -32.25 35.85 -14.90
C MET A 480 -32.24 34.70 -13.91
N TYR A 481 -31.05 34.24 -13.51
CA TYR A 481 -30.87 33.15 -12.54
C TYR A 481 -30.72 33.73 -11.13
N ARG A 482 -31.50 33.14 -10.22
CA ARG A 482 -31.46 33.44 -8.79
C ARG A 482 -30.79 32.29 -8.06
N ILE A 483 -29.97 32.58 -7.04
CA ILE A 483 -29.43 31.59 -6.13
C ILE A 483 -30.55 31.09 -5.23
N LYS A 484 -31.01 29.86 -5.50
CA LYS A 484 -32.13 29.28 -4.77
C LYS A 484 -31.68 28.76 -3.39
N LYS A 485 -30.50 28.15 -3.35
CA LYS A 485 -29.92 27.57 -2.14
C LYS A 485 -28.42 27.68 -2.18
N ILE A 486 -27.81 27.96 -1.03
CA ILE A 486 -26.38 27.91 -0.79
C ILE A 486 -26.10 26.69 0.13
N TYR A 487 -25.27 25.78 -0.31
CA TYR A 487 -24.87 24.63 0.50
C TYR A 487 -23.80 25.08 1.51
N PRO A 488 -24.04 24.87 2.82
CA PRO A 488 -23.07 25.21 3.84
C PRO A 488 -21.88 24.25 3.79
N GLY A 489 -20.72 24.73 4.22
CA GLY A 489 -19.51 23.93 4.38
C GLY A 489 -18.86 24.13 5.74
N GLU A 490 -17.72 23.49 5.93
CA GLU A 490 -16.79 23.70 7.02
C GLU A 490 -15.52 24.34 6.44
N ASN A 491 -15.51 25.67 6.27
CA ASN A 491 -14.48 26.38 5.49
C ASN A 491 -13.04 26.31 6.07
N TRP A 492 -12.87 25.72 7.26
CA TRP A 492 -11.58 25.31 7.81
C TRP A 492 -11.11 23.95 7.26
N ASP A 493 -11.99 23.18 6.63
CA ASP A 493 -11.68 21.93 5.94
C ASP A 493 -11.71 22.15 4.42
N GLY A 494 -10.55 21.97 3.77
CA GLY A 494 -10.43 22.19 2.32
C GLY A 494 -11.35 21.31 1.46
N ALA A 495 -11.73 20.13 1.96
CA ALA A 495 -12.65 19.21 1.28
C ALA A 495 -14.12 19.65 1.39
N LEU A 496 -14.46 20.45 2.41
CA LEU A 496 -15.81 20.94 2.66
C LEU A 496 -15.90 22.47 2.52
N ARG A 497 -15.06 23.08 1.70
CA ARG A 497 -15.05 24.51 1.46
C ARG A 497 -16.26 24.93 0.61
N SER A 498 -17.10 25.82 1.15
CA SER A 498 -18.24 26.41 0.44
C SER A 498 -17.91 27.86 0.02
N PRO A 499 -17.73 28.13 -1.28
CA PRO A 499 -17.23 29.42 -1.77
C PRO A 499 -18.05 30.65 -1.32
N LEU A 500 -19.36 30.49 -1.24
CA LEU A 500 -20.25 31.61 -0.91
C LEU A 500 -20.49 31.79 0.58
N THR A 501 -20.00 30.89 1.43
CA THR A 501 -20.10 31.04 2.90
C THR A 501 -18.76 31.44 3.54
N GLU A 502 -17.75 31.75 2.75
CA GLU A 502 -16.48 32.24 3.27
C GLU A 502 -16.65 33.62 3.95
N PRO A 503 -15.90 33.84 5.05
CA PRO A 503 -15.94 35.15 5.71
C PRO A 503 -15.64 36.32 4.75
N GLY A 504 -16.51 37.30 4.72
CA GLY A 504 -16.37 38.46 3.84
C GLY A 504 -17.10 38.36 2.50
N ILE A 505 -17.61 37.18 2.14
CA ILE A 505 -18.46 37.01 0.97
C ILE A 505 -19.89 37.45 1.32
N ASN A 506 -20.42 38.45 0.57
CA ASN A 506 -21.75 38.98 0.80
C ASN A 506 -22.70 38.59 -0.36
N VAL A 507 -23.01 37.30 -0.41
CA VAL A 507 -23.98 36.70 -1.34
C VAL A 507 -24.99 35.88 -0.52
N LYS A 508 -26.28 35.99 -0.85
CA LYS A 508 -27.35 35.34 -0.08
C LYS A 508 -28.27 34.54 -0.98
N GLU A 509 -28.98 33.61 -0.40
CA GLU A 509 -30.10 32.93 -1.06
C GLU A 509 -31.15 34.01 -1.46
N GLY A 510 -31.63 33.94 -2.69
CA GLY A 510 -32.51 34.92 -3.30
C GLY A 510 -31.80 35.96 -4.16
N ASP A 511 -30.48 36.16 -4.04
CA ASP A 511 -29.73 37.08 -4.90
C ASP A 511 -29.65 36.53 -6.35
N TYR A 512 -29.65 37.44 -7.30
CA TYR A 512 -29.51 37.16 -8.74
C TYR A 512 -28.03 37.18 -9.10
N LEU A 513 -27.57 36.16 -9.85
CA LEU A 513 -26.28 36.14 -10.50
C LEU A 513 -26.42 36.79 -11.88
N LEU A 514 -25.94 38.05 -11.99
CA LEU A 514 -26.11 38.85 -13.18
C LEU A 514 -25.00 38.70 -14.22
N ALA A 515 -23.76 38.47 -13.74
CA ALA A 515 -22.61 38.27 -14.60
C ALA A 515 -21.49 37.52 -13.87
N VAL A 516 -20.60 36.90 -14.64
CA VAL A 516 -19.36 36.25 -14.18
C VAL A 516 -18.21 36.82 -15.00
N ASN A 517 -17.20 37.41 -14.34
CA ASN A 517 -16.06 38.06 -14.97
C ASN A 517 -16.52 39.14 -16.01
N GLY A 518 -17.58 39.87 -15.69
CA GLY A 518 -18.16 40.88 -16.56
C GLY A 518 -18.98 40.36 -17.76
N ARG A 519 -19.08 39.02 -17.92
CA ARG A 519 -19.93 38.40 -18.96
C ARG A 519 -21.35 38.25 -18.41
N PRO A 520 -22.38 38.89 -19.01
CA PRO A 520 -23.75 38.77 -18.55
C PRO A 520 -24.27 37.35 -18.60
N LEU A 521 -25.09 36.99 -17.61
CA LEU A 521 -25.80 35.69 -17.55
C LEU A 521 -27.29 35.90 -17.70
N ARG A 522 -27.89 35.34 -18.75
CA ARG A 522 -29.33 35.36 -19.02
C ARG A 522 -29.77 34.07 -19.69
N ALA A 523 -31.00 33.64 -19.40
CA ALA A 523 -31.60 32.55 -20.11
C ALA A 523 -31.69 32.83 -21.63
N PRO A 524 -31.51 31.84 -22.51
CA PRO A 524 -31.42 30.40 -22.23
C PRO A 524 -29.98 29.88 -21.93
N GLN A 525 -28.99 30.76 -21.70
CA GLN A 525 -27.63 30.38 -21.40
C GLN A 525 -27.57 29.61 -20.08
N ASP A 526 -26.85 28.47 -20.08
CA ASP A 526 -26.60 27.68 -18.88
C ASP A 526 -25.63 28.43 -17.94
N PRO A 527 -25.94 28.54 -16.65
CA PRO A 527 -25.03 29.21 -15.68
C PRO A 527 -23.63 28.63 -15.67
N TYR A 528 -23.50 27.31 -15.82
CA TYR A 528 -22.19 26.61 -15.76
C TYR A 528 -21.28 26.91 -16.94
N GLU A 529 -21.82 27.39 -18.08
CA GLU A 529 -21.02 27.81 -19.24
C GLU A 529 -20.01 28.91 -18.91
N LEU A 530 -20.38 29.82 -18.00
CA LEU A 530 -19.50 30.92 -17.59
C LEU A 530 -18.41 30.52 -16.61
N PHE A 531 -18.51 29.28 -16.08
CA PHE A 531 -17.55 28.71 -15.13
C PHE A 531 -16.62 27.66 -15.73
N VAL A 532 -16.66 27.45 -17.03
CA VAL A 532 -15.72 26.56 -17.74
C VAL A 532 -14.29 27.02 -17.51
N ASN A 533 -13.42 26.09 -17.05
CA ASN A 533 -12.02 26.31 -16.69
C ASN A 533 -11.79 27.33 -15.57
N THR A 534 -12.72 27.47 -14.64
CA THR A 534 -12.59 28.41 -13.52
C THR A 534 -12.49 27.74 -12.15
N ALA A 535 -12.53 26.40 -12.05
CA ALA A 535 -12.35 25.72 -10.77
C ALA A 535 -10.97 26.05 -10.18
N ASN A 536 -10.95 26.43 -8.91
CA ASN A 536 -9.77 26.87 -8.16
C ASN A 536 -9.13 28.17 -8.68
N GLU A 537 -9.77 28.89 -9.59
CA GLU A 537 -9.36 30.22 -10.04
C GLU A 537 -10.29 31.31 -9.46
N THR A 538 -9.76 32.49 -9.23
CA THR A 538 -10.59 33.59 -8.74
C THR A 538 -11.44 34.16 -9.85
N VAL A 539 -12.76 34.19 -9.66
CA VAL A 539 -13.73 34.85 -10.55
C VAL A 539 -14.44 35.97 -9.83
N THR A 540 -14.90 36.94 -10.59
CA THR A 540 -15.72 38.04 -10.07
C THR A 540 -17.18 37.80 -10.42
N LEU A 541 -18.03 37.62 -9.40
CA LEU A 541 -19.47 37.53 -9.56
C LEU A 541 -20.08 38.95 -9.48
N THR A 542 -20.99 39.30 -10.38
CA THR A 542 -21.84 40.48 -10.26
C THR A 542 -23.20 40.00 -9.75
N VAL A 543 -23.57 40.41 -8.55
CA VAL A 543 -24.79 39.97 -7.87
C VAL A 543 -25.65 41.12 -7.40
N ASN A 544 -26.94 40.86 -7.27
CA ASN A 544 -27.90 41.84 -6.75
C ASN A 544 -29.12 41.13 -6.13
N SER A 545 -29.76 41.75 -5.15
CA SER A 545 -31.04 41.25 -4.59
C SER A 545 -32.24 41.44 -5.55
N LYS A 546 -32.04 42.13 -6.66
CA LYS A 546 -33.06 42.40 -7.71
C LYS A 546 -32.53 42.00 -9.08
N PRO A 547 -33.40 41.62 -10.04
CA PRO A 547 -32.98 41.32 -11.40
C PRO A 547 -32.62 42.57 -12.21
N SER A 548 -31.66 43.36 -11.72
CA SER A 548 -31.23 44.65 -12.27
C SER A 548 -29.75 44.87 -11.99
N GLU A 549 -29.07 45.55 -12.92
CA GLU A 549 -27.69 46.01 -12.74
C GLU A 549 -27.61 47.22 -11.77
N ASP A 550 -28.70 47.98 -11.65
CA ASP A 550 -28.73 49.11 -10.72
C ASP A 550 -28.72 48.61 -9.26
N GLY A 551 -27.68 49.03 -8.53
CA GLY A 551 -27.42 48.57 -7.17
C GLY A 551 -26.72 47.23 -7.07
N SER A 552 -26.24 46.64 -8.18
CA SER A 552 -25.41 45.43 -8.17
C SER A 552 -24.03 45.71 -7.54
N HIS A 553 -23.40 44.63 -7.05
CA HIS A 553 -22.03 44.69 -6.54
C HIS A 553 -21.21 43.49 -6.99
N ASN A 554 -19.89 43.69 -7.03
CA ASN A 554 -18.94 42.65 -7.45
C ASN A 554 -18.37 41.94 -6.24
N VAL A 555 -18.30 40.60 -6.33
CA VAL A 555 -17.79 39.72 -5.28
C VAL A 555 -16.75 38.78 -5.87
N PRO A 556 -15.48 38.89 -5.45
CA PRO A 556 -14.49 37.89 -5.86
C PRO A 556 -14.71 36.58 -5.10
N VAL A 557 -14.75 35.47 -5.81
CA VAL A 557 -14.89 34.10 -5.23
C VAL A 557 -13.97 33.15 -5.92
N LYS A 558 -13.65 32.06 -5.25
CA LYS A 558 -12.84 30.95 -5.80
C LYS A 558 -13.73 29.71 -5.90
N PRO A 559 -14.30 29.38 -7.08
CA PRO A 559 -15.11 28.19 -7.28
C PRO A 559 -14.34 26.90 -6.97
N ILE A 560 -15.06 25.87 -6.57
CA ILE A 560 -14.52 24.52 -6.33
C ILE A 560 -14.75 23.65 -7.57
N ASN A 561 -14.08 22.51 -7.66
CA ASN A 561 -14.22 21.56 -8.78
C ASN A 561 -15.26 20.47 -8.52
N ASP A 562 -15.68 20.27 -7.27
CA ASP A 562 -16.66 19.28 -6.84
C ASP A 562 -17.46 19.81 -5.65
N GLU A 563 -18.77 19.63 -5.65
CA GLU A 563 -19.67 20.03 -4.57
C GLU A 563 -20.45 18.87 -3.94
N ALA A 564 -20.09 17.60 -4.29
CA ALA A 564 -20.77 16.43 -3.75
C ALA A 564 -20.66 16.36 -2.21
N GLY A 565 -19.48 16.63 -1.68
CA GLY A 565 -19.24 16.69 -0.24
C GLY A 565 -20.08 17.76 0.48
N LEU A 566 -20.29 18.94 -0.14
CA LEU A 566 -21.17 19.96 0.43
C LEU A 566 -22.64 19.54 0.48
N ARG A 567 -23.10 18.85 -0.55
CA ARG A 567 -24.47 18.32 -0.62
C ARG A 567 -24.69 17.21 0.42
N GLU A 568 -23.73 16.32 0.57
CA GLU A 568 -23.74 15.28 1.60
C GLU A 568 -23.70 15.90 3.02
N PHE A 569 -22.80 16.81 3.29
CA PHE A 569 -22.73 17.53 4.57
C PHE A 569 -24.05 18.21 4.91
N ASN A 570 -24.69 18.89 3.92
CA ASN A 570 -25.99 19.49 4.12
C ASN A 570 -27.07 18.44 4.44
N MET A 571 -27.05 17.25 3.82
CA MET A 571 -27.96 16.14 4.14
C MET A 571 -27.78 15.71 5.60
N ILE A 572 -26.54 15.47 6.03
CA ILE A 572 -26.21 15.03 7.39
C ILE A 572 -26.73 16.05 8.41
N VAL A 573 -26.41 17.33 8.22
CA VAL A 573 -26.83 18.42 9.12
C VAL A 573 -28.35 18.56 9.16
N THR A 574 -29.02 18.42 8.00
CA THR A 574 -30.47 18.49 7.90
C THR A 574 -31.16 17.32 8.60
N ASN A 575 -30.65 16.12 8.41
CA ASN A 575 -31.19 14.92 9.07
C ASN A 575 -30.98 14.96 10.58
N ARG A 576 -29.80 15.40 11.03
CA ARG A 576 -29.55 15.61 12.48
C ARG A 576 -30.54 16.61 13.09
N LYS A 577 -30.79 17.74 12.41
CA LYS A 577 -31.79 18.74 12.86
C LYS A 577 -33.20 18.17 12.91
N LYS A 578 -33.59 17.33 11.91
CA LYS A 578 -34.90 16.65 11.92
C LYS A 578 -35.03 15.73 13.12
N VAL A 579 -34.01 14.89 13.38
CA VAL A 579 -33.97 13.96 14.52
C VAL A 579 -34.04 14.74 15.86
N ASP A 580 -33.21 15.77 16.03
CA ASP A 580 -33.20 16.60 17.23
C ASP A 580 -34.56 17.28 17.47
N ALA A 581 -35.17 17.83 16.44
CA ALA A 581 -36.49 18.48 16.56
C ALA A 581 -37.59 17.48 16.92
N ALA A 582 -37.59 16.30 16.30
CA ALA A 582 -38.61 15.27 16.55
C ALA A 582 -38.49 14.64 17.94
N THR A 583 -37.28 14.56 18.51
CA THR A 583 -37.00 13.86 19.76
C THR A 583 -36.69 14.77 20.93
N GLY A 584 -36.74 16.09 20.75
CA GLY A 584 -36.31 17.06 21.75
C GLY A 584 -34.84 16.92 22.14
N GLY A 585 -33.99 16.56 21.17
CA GLY A 585 -32.55 16.39 21.36
C GLY A 585 -32.11 15.08 22.05
N LYS A 586 -33.03 14.16 22.33
CA LYS A 586 -32.76 12.91 23.05
C LYS A 586 -32.08 11.84 22.19
N VAL A 587 -32.29 11.87 20.89
CA VAL A 587 -31.75 10.89 19.94
C VAL A 587 -30.66 11.52 19.10
N GLY A 588 -29.54 10.80 18.92
CA GLY A 588 -28.45 11.18 18.05
C GLY A 588 -28.65 10.64 16.63
N TYR A 589 -27.90 11.22 15.67
CA TYR A 589 -27.85 10.77 14.29
C TYR A 589 -26.40 10.74 13.82
N VAL A 590 -25.98 9.59 13.29
CA VAL A 590 -24.65 9.35 12.71
C VAL A 590 -24.86 8.81 11.30
N TYR A 591 -24.23 9.43 10.32
CA TYR A 591 -24.20 8.96 8.94
C TYR A 591 -22.81 8.43 8.59
N LEU A 592 -22.75 7.26 7.97
CA LEU A 592 -21.51 6.61 7.55
C LEU A 592 -21.51 6.48 6.02
N PRO A 593 -20.79 7.34 5.27
CA PRO A 593 -20.78 7.34 3.81
C PRO A 593 -20.11 6.10 3.21
N ASP A 594 -19.11 5.58 3.88
CA ASP A 594 -18.36 4.39 3.52
C ASP A 594 -17.79 3.69 4.78
N MET A 595 -17.07 2.61 4.59
CA MET A 595 -16.29 1.92 5.62
C MET A 595 -14.79 2.04 5.34
N GLY A 596 -14.37 3.22 4.92
CA GLY A 596 -12.98 3.63 4.75
C GLY A 596 -12.58 4.73 5.73
N ALA A 597 -11.52 5.49 5.37
CA ALA A 597 -11.07 6.63 6.16
C ALA A 597 -12.13 7.74 6.29
N PRO A 598 -12.88 8.14 5.22
CA PRO A 598 -13.94 9.12 5.36
C PRO A 598 -15.02 8.69 6.35
N GLY A 599 -15.53 7.45 6.22
CA GLY A 599 -16.57 6.93 7.12
C GLY A 599 -16.13 6.83 8.57
N LEU A 600 -14.87 6.41 8.83
CA LEU A 600 -14.34 6.37 10.19
C LEU A 600 -14.18 7.79 10.77
N ASN A 601 -13.74 8.76 9.99
CA ASN A 601 -13.65 10.16 10.41
C ASN A 601 -15.03 10.72 10.75
N GLU A 602 -16.04 10.46 9.91
CA GLU A 602 -17.42 10.88 10.18
C GLU A 602 -17.98 10.16 11.41
N PHE A 603 -17.67 8.89 11.63
CA PHE A 603 -18.02 8.20 12.88
C PHE A 603 -17.45 8.92 14.10
N VAL A 604 -16.17 9.22 14.10
CA VAL A 604 -15.52 9.92 15.22
C VAL A 604 -16.14 11.30 15.47
N LYS A 605 -16.32 12.10 14.40
CA LYS A 605 -16.92 13.45 14.49
C LYS A 605 -18.35 13.44 15.02
N GLN A 606 -19.13 12.40 14.68
CA GLN A 606 -20.57 12.38 14.97
C GLN A 606 -20.92 11.51 16.20
N TYR A 607 -20.20 10.40 16.46
CA TYR A 607 -20.51 9.48 17.55
C TYR A 607 -20.12 10.03 18.92
N PHE A 608 -18.88 10.42 19.14
CA PHE A 608 -18.41 10.83 20.47
C PHE A 608 -19.13 12.05 21.05
N PRO A 609 -19.49 13.09 20.28
CA PRO A 609 -20.29 14.20 20.83
C PRO A 609 -21.72 13.80 21.25
N GLN A 610 -22.25 12.68 20.76
CA GLN A 610 -23.62 12.24 20.99
C GLN A 610 -23.71 11.04 21.95
N ILE A 611 -22.62 10.60 22.54
CA ILE A 611 -22.50 9.38 23.34
C ILE A 611 -23.39 9.35 24.60
N ARG A 612 -23.85 10.51 25.05
CA ARG A 612 -24.73 10.66 26.24
C ARG A 612 -26.22 10.78 25.89
N LYS A 613 -26.58 10.66 24.60
CA LYS A 613 -27.99 10.67 24.19
C LYS A 613 -28.70 9.37 24.60
N GLN A 614 -30.02 9.39 24.64
CA GLN A 614 -30.84 8.23 25.04
C GLN A 614 -31.05 7.23 23.90
N GLY A 615 -30.92 7.67 22.66
CA GLY A 615 -31.00 6.85 21.46
C GLY A 615 -30.01 7.31 20.40
N LEU A 616 -29.68 6.41 19.46
CA LEU A 616 -28.78 6.70 18.35
C LEU A 616 -29.31 6.06 17.06
N ILE A 617 -29.48 6.85 16.03
CA ILE A 617 -29.74 6.41 14.66
C ILE A 617 -28.42 6.36 13.93
N ILE A 618 -28.06 5.17 13.39
CA ILE A 618 -26.89 4.96 12.55
C ILE A 618 -27.40 4.75 11.11
N ASP A 619 -27.04 5.65 10.22
CA ASP A 619 -27.50 5.65 8.85
C ASP A 619 -26.35 5.19 7.93
N VAL A 620 -26.51 4.00 7.35
CA VAL A 620 -25.54 3.42 6.40
C VAL A 620 -26.12 3.33 4.99
N ARG A 621 -27.15 4.09 4.71
CA ARG A 621 -27.69 4.17 3.34
C ARG A 621 -26.63 4.75 2.41
N TYR A 622 -26.54 4.18 1.21
CA TYR A 622 -25.53 4.56 0.19
C TYR A 622 -24.07 4.28 0.59
N ASN A 623 -23.83 3.51 1.64
CA ASN A 623 -22.49 3.14 2.07
C ASN A 623 -21.86 2.18 1.06
N GLY A 624 -20.80 2.60 0.38
CA GLY A 624 -20.15 1.83 -0.69
C GLY A 624 -19.20 0.73 -0.19
N GLY A 625 -19.10 0.53 1.14
CA GLY A 625 -18.22 -0.47 1.75
C GLY A 625 -16.81 0.05 2.08
N GLY A 626 -15.90 -0.86 2.34
CA GLY A 626 -14.55 -0.62 2.83
C GLY A 626 -14.02 -1.81 3.63
N PHE A 627 -13.47 -1.53 4.85
CA PHE A 627 -12.89 -2.58 5.72
C PHE A 627 -12.77 -2.15 7.19
N VAL A 628 -13.48 -1.09 7.63
CA VAL A 628 -13.35 -0.55 9.00
C VAL A 628 -14.57 -0.82 9.90
N ASP A 629 -15.54 -1.60 9.44
CA ASP A 629 -16.75 -1.93 10.22
C ASP A 629 -16.41 -2.49 11.61
N GLU A 630 -15.39 -3.35 11.70
CA GLU A 630 -14.95 -3.96 12.95
C GLU A 630 -14.44 -2.91 13.96
N LEU A 631 -13.73 -1.87 13.50
CA LEU A 631 -13.28 -0.76 14.35
C LEU A 631 -14.47 0.02 14.93
N ILE A 632 -15.54 0.17 14.18
CA ILE A 632 -16.78 0.83 14.61
C ILE A 632 -17.50 -0.05 15.60
N PHE A 633 -17.63 -1.36 15.34
CA PHE A 633 -18.30 -2.29 16.23
C PHE A 633 -17.60 -2.43 17.58
N GLU A 634 -16.28 -2.33 17.66
CA GLU A 634 -15.56 -2.31 18.93
C GLU A 634 -16.06 -1.20 19.87
N ARG A 635 -16.56 -0.09 19.32
CA ARG A 635 -17.15 1.03 20.08
C ARG A 635 -18.63 0.81 20.36
N LEU A 636 -19.40 0.41 19.37
CA LEU A 636 -20.85 0.21 19.50
C LEU A 636 -21.21 -0.94 20.46
N ARG A 637 -20.35 -1.94 20.60
CA ARG A 637 -20.55 -3.12 21.45
C ARG A 637 -20.05 -2.96 22.88
N ARG A 638 -19.42 -1.84 23.22
CA ARG A 638 -18.94 -1.60 24.59
C ARG A 638 -20.08 -1.68 25.57
N ILE A 639 -19.88 -2.43 26.64
CA ILE A 639 -20.89 -2.64 27.71
C ILE A 639 -20.52 -1.74 28.89
N LEU A 640 -21.51 -0.99 29.37
CA LEU A 640 -21.38 -0.21 30.61
C LEU A 640 -21.20 -1.15 31.79
N GLY A 641 -20.05 -1.10 32.43
CA GLY A 641 -19.74 -1.87 33.64
C GLY A 641 -19.96 -1.08 34.91
N GLU A 642 -19.46 0.13 34.97
CA GLU A 642 -19.43 0.98 36.15
C GLU A 642 -19.56 2.46 35.78
N MET A 643 -19.73 3.30 36.81
CA MET A 643 -19.73 4.76 36.69
C MET A 643 -18.73 5.35 37.68
N ASP A 644 -17.85 6.22 37.21
CA ASP A 644 -16.98 7.01 38.07
C ASP A 644 -17.65 8.34 38.45
N SER A 645 -17.44 8.77 39.68
CA SER A 645 -17.90 10.06 40.18
C SER A 645 -16.77 10.82 40.87
N SER A 646 -16.61 12.07 40.55
CA SER A 646 -15.73 12.95 41.31
C SER A 646 -16.47 14.20 41.81
N ARG A 647 -15.85 14.91 42.77
CA ARG A 647 -16.51 16.01 43.50
C ARG A 647 -17.08 17.11 42.59
N ASN A 648 -16.36 17.48 41.54
CA ASN A 648 -16.64 18.68 40.74
C ASN A 648 -16.79 18.39 39.25
N SER A 649 -17.10 17.15 38.85
CA SER A 649 -17.37 16.76 37.47
C SER A 649 -18.62 15.91 37.36
N GLN A 650 -19.14 15.79 36.15
CA GLN A 650 -20.17 14.80 35.84
C GLN A 650 -19.59 13.38 35.95
N SER A 651 -20.42 12.42 36.30
CA SER A 651 -20.06 10.99 36.26
C SER A 651 -19.67 10.59 34.88
N SER A 652 -18.65 9.75 34.77
CA SER A 652 -18.15 9.15 33.53
C SER A 652 -18.41 7.65 33.50
N THR A 653 -18.46 7.08 32.32
CA THR A 653 -18.66 5.64 32.12
C THR A 653 -17.35 4.88 32.28
N VAL A 654 -17.44 3.64 32.72
CA VAL A 654 -16.35 2.67 32.76
C VAL A 654 -16.83 1.40 32.03
N PRO A 655 -16.18 1.03 30.89
CA PRO A 655 -15.09 1.74 30.16
C PRO A 655 -15.49 3.17 29.74
N PRO A 656 -14.52 4.04 29.43
CA PRO A 656 -14.82 5.36 28.88
C PRO A 656 -15.52 5.26 27.53
N ASN A 657 -16.28 6.30 27.17
CA ASN A 657 -16.91 6.41 25.86
C ASN A 657 -17.86 5.25 25.51
N VAL A 658 -18.68 4.79 26.45
CA VAL A 658 -19.73 3.79 26.20
C VAL A 658 -21.05 4.48 25.87
N PHE A 659 -21.60 4.19 24.68
CA PHE A 659 -23.01 4.48 24.39
C PHE A 659 -23.88 3.36 24.99
N HIS A 660 -24.83 3.73 25.83
CA HIS A 660 -25.70 2.79 26.57
C HIS A 660 -27.20 3.02 26.37
N GLY A 661 -27.54 3.85 25.36
CA GLY A 661 -28.91 4.06 24.90
C GLY A 661 -29.36 3.01 23.86
N SER A 662 -30.61 3.16 23.41
CA SER A 662 -31.12 2.32 22.31
C SER A 662 -30.51 2.73 20.96
N MET A 663 -30.22 1.76 20.10
CA MET A 663 -29.71 2.00 18.77
C MET A 663 -30.67 1.49 17.69
N VAL A 664 -30.68 2.13 16.53
CA VAL A 664 -31.35 1.69 15.32
C VAL A 664 -30.45 1.96 14.12
N CYS A 665 -30.42 1.06 13.16
CA CYS A 665 -29.66 1.22 11.92
C CYS A 665 -30.61 1.40 10.72
N ILE A 666 -30.31 2.35 9.84
CA ILE A 666 -31.01 2.55 8.56
C ILE A 666 -30.12 2.06 7.43
N THR A 667 -30.67 1.26 6.54
CA THR A 667 -29.97 0.71 5.36
C THR A 667 -30.81 0.80 4.10
N ASN A 668 -30.20 0.66 2.93
CA ASN A 668 -30.90 0.53 1.64
C ASN A 668 -30.12 -0.36 0.66
N HIS A 669 -30.67 -0.56 -0.52
CA HIS A 669 -30.09 -1.44 -1.55
C HIS A 669 -28.76 -0.94 -2.15
N TYR A 670 -28.30 0.27 -1.81
CA TYR A 670 -26.99 0.79 -2.14
C TYR A 670 -25.94 0.58 -1.04
N ALA A 671 -26.35 0.10 0.15
CA ALA A 671 -25.39 -0.33 1.16
C ALA A 671 -24.73 -1.63 0.68
N ALA A 672 -23.44 -1.56 0.35
CA ALA A 672 -22.70 -2.59 -0.38
C ALA A 672 -21.40 -2.98 0.31
N SER A 673 -20.90 -4.20 0.02
CA SER A 673 -19.63 -4.70 0.51
C SER A 673 -19.54 -4.65 2.05
N ASP A 674 -18.62 -3.88 2.64
CA ASP A 674 -18.55 -3.69 4.09
C ASP A 674 -19.80 -2.99 4.68
N GLY A 675 -20.57 -2.28 3.86
CA GLY A 675 -21.90 -1.76 4.24
C GLY A 675 -22.95 -2.88 4.40
N ASP A 676 -22.91 -3.94 3.58
CA ASP A 676 -23.65 -5.18 3.80
C ASP A 676 -23.21 -5.85 5.11
N LEU A 677 -21.89 -5.99 5.31
CA LEU A 677 -21.30 -6.63 6.48
C LEU A 677 -21.66 -5.88 7.76
N PHE A 678 -21.63 -4.55 7.73
CA PHE A 678 -22.08 -3.73 8.85
C PHE A 678 -23.55 -4.00 9.18
N SER A 679 -24.43 -3.98 8.19
CA SER A 679 -25.85 -4.27 8.36
C SER A 679 -26.09 -5.67 8.94
N TYR A 680 -25.34 -6.67 8.47
CA TYR A 680 -25.38 -8.03 8.99
C TYR A 680 -24.91 -8.12 10.44
N ALA A 681 -23.72 -7.55 10.74
CA ALA A 681 -23.14 -7.58 12.08
C ALA A 681 -23.98 -6.82 13.10
N PHE A 682 -24.61 -5.69 12.72
CA PHE A 682 -25.52 -4.94 13.57
C PHE A 682 -26.68 -5.83 14.08
N LYS A 683 -27.24 -6.65 13.22
CA LYS A 683 -28.27 -7.66 13.58
C LYS A 683 -27.69 -8.80 14.42
N GLN A 684 -26.52 -9.34 14.03
CA GLN A 684 -25.88 -10.46 14.75
C GLN A 684 -25.53 -10.08 16.18
N TYR A 685 -25.03 -8.87 16.39
CA TYR A 685 -24.71 -8.34 17.71
C TYR A 685 -25.95 -7.87 18.48
N LYS A 686 -27.14 -7.89 17.85
CA LYS A 686 -28.42 -7.48 18.47
C LYS A 686 -28.37 -6.07 19.06
N LEU A 687 -27.75 -5.15 18.34
CA LEU A 687 -27.59 -3.77 18.79
C LEU A 687 -28.90 -2.98 18.71
N GLY A 688 -29.80 -3.36 17.81
CA GLY A 688 -31.11 -2.75 17.62
C GLY A 688 -31.76 -3.24 16.32
N PRO A 689 -32.95 -2.72 15.95
CA PRO A 689 -33.59 -3.07 14.69
C PRO A 689 -32.85 -2.43 13.49
N LEU A 690 -32.84 -3.18 12.38
CA LEU A 690 -32.41 -2.70 11.07
C LEU A 690 -33.65 -2.28 10.26
N ILE A 691 -33.68 -1.04 9.77
CA ILE A 691 -34.81 -0.43 9.05
C ILE A 691 -34.40 -0.08 7.62
N GLY A 692 -35.32 -0.21 6.68
CA GLY A 692 -35.13 0.24 5.31
C GLY A 692 -35.35 -0.84 4.27
N GLU A 693 -34.43 -0.97 3.34
CA GLU A 693 -34.50 -1.95 2.26
C GLU A 693 -33.37 -2.97 2.38
N ARG A 694 -33.53 -4.12 1.73
CA ARG A 694 -32.49 -5.15 1.62
C ARG A 694 -31.20 -4.54 1.03
N THR A 695 -30.06 -4.86 1.62
CA THR A 695 -28.74 -4.39 1.15
C THR A 695 -28.35 -5.01 -0.21
N TRP A 696 -27.26 -4.55 -0.81
CA TRP A 696 -26.81 -4.95 -2.13
C TRP A 696 -26.55 -6.46 -2.26
N GLY A 697 -25.73 -7.03 -1.40
CA GLY A 697 -25.45 -8.46 -1.36
C GLY A 697 -24.19 -8.89 -2.08
N GLY A 698 -23.13 -8.12 -2.00
CA GLY A 698 -21.83 -8.48 -2.55
C GLY A 698 -20.71 -8.29 -1.53
N VAL A 699 -20.15 -9.39 -1.03
CA VAL A 699 -19.23 -9.37 0.12
C VAL A 699 -17.97 -10.23 -0.07
N ARG A 700 -17.68 -10.63 -1.31
CA ARG A 700 -16.44 -11.37 -1.55
C ARG A 700 -15.22 -10.46 -1.38
N GLY A 701 -14.20 -10.96 -0.70
CA GLY A 701 -13.02 -10.17 -0.43
C GLY A 701 -11.99 -10.27 -1.55
N ILE A 702 -11.30 -9.15 -1.79
CA ILE A 702 -10.23 -9.05 -2.79
C ILE A 702 -8.90 -8.74 -2.12
N ARG A 703 -7.81 -9.29 -2.65
CA ARG A 703 -6.44 -8.94 -2.27
C ARG A 703 -5.73 -8.41 -3.49
N GLY A 704 -5.14 -7.23 -3.43
CA GLY A 704 -4.27 -6.62 -4.43
C GLY A 704 -4.59 -6.95 -5.90
N ASN A 705 -3.89 -6.33 -6.82
CA ASN A 705 -4.03 -6.61 -8.24
C ASN A 705 -2.70 -7.11 -8.82
N ILE A 706 -2.77 -8.14 -9.68
CA ILE A 706 -1.67 -8.51 -10.56
C ILE A 706 -1.94 -7.79 -11.88
N ALA A 707 -1.10 -6.81 -12.22
CA ALA A 707 -1.30 -6.01 -13.43
C ALA A 707 -1.24 -6.89 -14.69
N LEU A 708 -2.12 -6.60 -15.64
CA LEU A 708 -2.06 -7.17 -16.99
C LEU A 708 -0.89 -6.56 -17.77
N ILE A 709 -0.51 -7.16 -18.90
CA ILE A 709 0.66 -6.72 -19.68
C ILE A 709 0.53 -5.27 -20.18
N ASP A 710 -0.69 -4.82 -20.45
CA ASP A 710 -1.04 -3.46 -20.88
C ASP A 710 -1.28 -2.47 -19.73
N GLY A 711 -0.95 -2.85 -18.50
CA GLY A 711 -1.23 -2.06 -17.29
C GLY A 711 -2.69 -2.10 -16.82
N GLY A 712 -3.54 -2.86 -17.46
CA GLY A 712 -4.90 -3.15 -17.00
C GLY A 712 -4.92 -3.99 -15.73
N TYR A 713 -6.11 -4.18 -15.17
CA TYR A 713 -6.29 -4.92 -13.92
C TYR A 713 -7.52 -5.84 -13.98
N ILE A 714 -7.49 -6.84 -13.11
CA ILE A 714 -8.63 -7.62 -12.69
C ILE A 714 -8.64 -7.70 -11.16
N THR A 715 -9.81 -7.55 -10.57
CA THR A 715 -10.03 -7.87 -9.15
C THR A 715 -10.53 -9.30 -9.04
N ARG A 716 -9.97 -10.04 -8.11
CA ARG A 716 -10.28 -11.46 -7.90
C ARG A 716 -10.91 -11.66 -6.53
N PRO A 717 -12.02 -12.38 -6.41
CA PRO A 717 -12.61 -12.75 -5.14
C PRO A 717 -11.77 -13.90 -4.51
N GLU A 718 -10.78 -13.54 -3.69
CA GLU A 718 -9.81 -14.48 -3.13
C GLU A 718 -10.21 -15.06 -1.77
N PHE A 719 -11.18 -14.45 -1.09
CA PHE A 719 -11.72 -14.96 0.16
C PHE A 719 -13.20 -14.65 0.32
N ALA A 720 -13.87 -15.44 1.14
CA ALA A 720 -15.31 -15.34 1.34
C ALA A 720 -15.66 -15.50 2.82
N ARG A 721 -16.68 -14.79 3.28
CA ARG A 721 -17.15 -14.90 4.68
C ARG A 721 -18.27 -15.94 4.78
N TYR A 722 -18.24 -16.73 5.86
CA TYR A 722 -19.28 -17.69 6.24
C TYR A 722 -19.66 -17.52 7.73
N ASP A 723 -20.86 -17.95 8.08
CA ASP A 723 -21.32 -17.91 9.48
C ASP A 723 -20.69 -19.02 10.33
N LEU A 724 -20.97 -18.99 11.63
CA LEU A 724 -20.46 -20.00 12.57
C LEU A 724 -21.00 -21.42 12.30
N ASN A 725 -21.93 -21.58 11.38
CA ASN A 725 -22.46 -22.87 10.93
C ASN A 725 -21.88 -23.30 9.56
N SER A 726 -20.79 -22.66 9.10
CA SER A 726 -20.11 -22.90 7.83
C SER A 726 -20.98 -22.67 6.59
N LYS A 727 -21.89 -21.69 6.64
CA LYS A 727 -22.71 -21.28 5.49
C LYS A 727 -22.24 -19.94 4.96
N TRP A 728 -22.08 -19.83 3.64
CA TRP A 728 -21.84 -18.56 2.98
C TRP A 728 -22.93 -17.56 3.32
N ILE A 729 -22.56 -16.34 3.64
CA ILE A 729 -23.48 -15.28 4.06
C ILE A 729 -23.55 -14.18 3.01
N ILE A 730 -24.71 -13.52 2.90
CA ILE A 730 -24.96 -12.26 2.19
C ILE A 730 -24.84 -12.35 0.67
N GLU A 731 -23.78 -12.96 0.13
CA GLU A 731 -23.50 -12.97 -1.32
C GLU A 731 -24.73 -13.33 -2.14
N ASN A 732 -25.04 -12.52 -3.15
CA ASN A 732 -26.19 -12.62 -4.06
C ASN A 732 -27.58 -12.46 -3.43
N HIS A 733 -27.71 -12.19 -2.12
CA HIS A 733 -29.03 -12.03 -1.49
C HIS A 733 -29.13 -10.88 -0.48
N GLY A 734 -28.02 -10.26 -0.07
CA GLY A 734 -28.02 -9.12 0.84
C GLY A 734 -28.55 -9.41 2.25
N VAL A 735 -28.70 -8.35 3.03
CA VAL A 735 -29.23 -8.40 4.40
C VAL A 735 -30.63 -7.82 4.42
N GLN A 736 -31.61 -8.63 4.84
CA GLN A 736 -32.98 -8.18 4.98
C GLN A 736 -33.14 -7.34 6.25
N PRO A 737 -33.76 -6.15 6.17
CA PRO A 737 -34.10 -5.36 7.35
C PRO A 737 -35.15 -6.03 8.20
N ASP A 738 -35.20 -5.68 9.49
CA ASP A 738 -36.25 -6.14 10.42
C ASP A 738 -37.58 -5.40 10.16
N ILE A 739 -37.46 -4.13 9.75
CA ILE A 739 -38.60 -3.28 9.39
C ILE A 739 -38.39 -2.78 7.95
N VAL A 740 -39.19 -3.29 7.04
CA VAL A 740 -39.09 -2.91 5.62
C VAL A 740 -39.78 -1.57 5.40
N VAL A 741 -39.03 -0.59 4.90
CA VAL A 741 -39.54 0.74 4.56
C VAL A 741 -38.83 1.19 3.27
N GLU A 742 -39.64 1.49 2.26
CA GLU A 742 -39.16 2.00 0.95
C GLU A 742 -39.22 3.53 0.93
N ASN A 743 -38.15 4.15 0.43
CA ASN A 743 -38.12 5.57 0.11
C ASN A 743 -38.46 5.78 -1.37
N ARG A 744 -39.72 6.07 -1.69
CA ARG A 744 -40.14 6.31 -3.07
C ARG A 744 -39.63 7.66 -3.59
N PRO A 745 -39.21 7.75 -4.86
CA PRO A 745 -38.68 8.96 -5.45
C PRO A 745 -39.54 10.22 -5.24
N GLU A 746 -40.87 10.08 -5.42
CA GLU A 746 -41.82 11.18 -5.24
C GLU A 746 -41.91 11.69 -3.79
N GLN A 747 -41.65 10.81 -2.81
CA GLN A 747 -41.58 11.18 -1.39
C GLN A 747 -40.32 11.96 -1.10
N ILE A 748 -39.17 11.48 -1.57
CA ILE A 748 -37.90 12.16 -1.41
C ILE A 748 -37.90 13.53 -2.07
N VAL A 749 -38.36 13.65 -3.30
CA VAL A 749 -38.49 14.93 -4.01
C VAL A 749 -39.38 15.90 -3.27
N SER A 750 -40.44 15.39 -2.58
CA SER A 750 -41.28 16.24 -1.72
C SER A 750 -40.71 16.56 -0.35
N GLY A 751 -39.45 16.12 -0.04
CA GLY A 751 -38.74 16.37 1.21
C GLY A 751 -39.04 15.42 2.36
N LYS A 752 -39.81 14.32 2.09
CA LYS A 752 -40.10 13.25 3.06
C LYS A 752 -38.97 12.22 3.06
N ASP A 753 -38.73 11.60 4.19
CA ASP A 753 -37.82 10.47 4.34
C ASP A 753 -38.45 9.40 5.22
N PRO A 754 -39.30 8.53 4.64
CA PRO A 754 -40.02 7.51 5.42
C PRO A 754 -39.11 6.58 6.23
N GLN A 755 -37.91 6.25 5.74
CA GLN A 755 -36.93 5.44 6.45
C GLN A 755 -36.43 6.15 7.71
N LEU A 756 -36.04 7.42 7.59
CA LEU A 756 -35.61 8.22 8.74
C LEU A 756 -36.77 8.47 9.72
N GLU A 757 -37.97 8.76 9.21
CA GLU A 757 -39.19 8.95 10.01
C GLU A 757 -39.51 7.70 10.82
N SER A 758 -39.38 6.50 10.22
CA SER A 758 -39.56 5.23 10.91
C SER A 758 -38.51 4.96 11.99
N ALA A 759 -37.26 5.38 11.75
CA ALA A 759 -36.19 5.23 12.73
C ALA A 759 -36.34 6.19 13.93
N ILE A 760 -36.96 7.33 13.76
CA ILE A 760 -37.28 8.28 14.82
C ILE A 760 -38.40 7.73 15.73
N GLN A 761 -39.41 7.04 15.20
CA GLN A 761 -40.52 6.43 15.94
C GLN A 761 -40.07 5.25 16.79
#